data_763aa48109fde731f5ac2ab0991616dc
#
_entry.id   763aa48109fde731f5ac2ab0991616dc
#
_cell.length_a   1.000
_cell.length_b   1.000
_cell.length_c   1.000
_cell.angle_alpha   90.00
_cell.angle_beta   90.00
_cell.angle_gamma   90.00
#
_symmetry.space_group_name_H-M   'P 1'
#
loop_
_entity.id
_entity.type
_entity.pdbx_description
1 polymer ?
#
loop_
_entity_poly.entity_id
_entity_poly.type
_entity_poly.pdbx_seq_one_letter_code
_entity_poly.pdbx_strand_id
1 'polypeptide(L)'
;MKKKSIIGVFVSLLGLGMTTTSCEDMLTPDMDLYTENFSGRDTINFYYGILSNVQDMVENNILLGDLRSDMVDTTSYVSDTVARISNFDKVEDGDNGLLNRSAYYKVINQCNFYIAKADTMAKKNNNYYMRCEYAQVQMVRAWTYMQLVQNYGEVPFITKPVDNANTGWEKNPEEGFVSVDNLLSKLMKAGLMQAYNYSKKGTPAYPSVNNGAMNIDPKKFVFQPDIIMGDLYLMRGDNQQDYEMAAQYYYNFIEEEARLKSNVPSGDYCGLSKNTFNGKESYEWSSAGSYSLLFADRGSKVGSDVITLMASAANSSFGTVLTRAAQIYGFDANSTTSSSIEKNDDGKDKEVSSGKISISANFKNRQVSASKSYLNLSESQLAHFNEGFDNVTDVKYIEIGDGRINGNLAKFNTTVGKMTFVTKRAFVNSGANYTGSFSIGTGSCSYNYTFPLYRLRQIYLRFAEAVNRAGYPRYAYAILRDGLSSKTIPSILTDSINENNQIVPYASRVVDGASYIDINELRRAKNMPWLDFNSESYFDKVQGIHETGCNVTSDKDTLSLYHVVVGQRIAAEEARSAGTAVNPAEVLRYTNLLQKEGTNVSDVYNPTGALADAETGETPAEPLPAADPVIPASIGKQINAVESLICDEMALETAFEGCRFYDLTRIARHKNKDTWGYATPNFGTNWFAWTIARRSVNAKPYENMTEFNGALYTKLQNQSNWYLKNPVY
;
A
#
# COMPACT_ATOMS: atom_id res chain seq x y z
N MET A 1 21.16 -12.45 43.34
CA MET A 1 20.50 -11.13 43.14
C MET A 1 19.60 -11.24 41.91
N LYS A 2 18.29 -11.23 42.15
CA LYS A 2 17.27 -11.46 41.10
C LYS A 2 17.16 -10.24 40.18
N LYS A 3 17.39 -10.42 38.89
CA LYS A 3 17.05 -9.41 37.87
C LYS A 3 15.52 -9.33 37.78
N LYS A 4 14.95 -8.28 38.32
CA LYS A 4 13.54 -7.97 38.13
C LYS A 4 13.36 -7.38 36.72
N SER A 5 12.52 -8.01 35.94
CA SER A 5 12.09 -7.55 34.63
C SER A 5 11.26 -6.27 34.79
N ILE A 6 11.70 -5.18 34.14
CA ILE A 6 11.07 -3.84 34.20
C ILE A 6 9.84 -3.74 33.27
N ILE A 7 9.47 -4.81 32.58
CA ILE A 7 8.39 -4.82 31.60
C ILE A 7 6.97 -4.93 32.20
N GLY A 8 6.85 -5.15 33.51
CA GLY A 8 5.57 -5.36 34.19
C GLY A 8 4.76 -4.11 34.56
N VAL A 9 5.22 -2.90 34.29
CA VAL A 9 4.57 -1.66 34.80
C VAL A 9 3.66 -0.95 33.78
N PHE A 10 3.65 -1.37 32.52
CA PHE A 10 2.89 -0.65 31.48
C PHE A 10 1.43 -1.08 31.30
N VAL A 11 0.90 -2.04 32.05
CA VAL A 11 -0.44 -2.63 31.76
C VAL A 11 -1.50 -2.34 32.85
N SER A 12 -1.20 -1.67 33.95
CA SER A 12 -2.13 -1.61 35.09
C SER A 12 -2.83 -0.26 35.36
N LEU A 13 -2.90 0.66 34.41
CA LEU A 13 -3.53 1.98 34.62
C LEU A 13 -4.57 2.36 33.55
N LEU A 14 -5.39 1.42 33.11
CA LEU A 14 -6.55 1.69 32.26
C LEU A 14 -7.82 1.11 32.89
N GLY A 15 -8.24 1.72 33.96
CA GLY A 15 -9.56 1.49 34.52
C GLY A 15 -10.04 2.72 35.25
N LEU A 16 -11.17 3.27 34.77
CA LEU A 16 -12.03 4.30 35.36
C LEU A 16 -11.66 5.76 35.07
N GLY A 17 -12.55 6.38 34.33
CA GLY A 17 -12.73 7.81 34.28
C GLY A 17 -13.27 8.34 32.96
N MET A 18 -14.58 8.11 32.66
CA MET A 18 -15.28 9.01 31.74
C MET A 18 -15.45 10.36 32.45
N THR A 19 -14.58 11.30 32.13
CA THR A 19 -14.81 12.71 32.38
C THR A 19 -14.54 13.47 31.09
N THR A 20 -15.45 14.33 30.72
CA THR A 20 -15.32 15.30 29.65
C THR A 20 -14.04 16.10 29.84
N THR A 21 -12.94 15.67 29.25
CA THR A 21 -11.68 16.40 29.29
C THR A 21 -11.66 17.40 28.16
N SER A 22 -11.56 18.64 28.54
CA SER A 22 -11.26 19.79 27.72
C SER A 22 -9.94 19.58 26.98
N CYS A 23 -9.73 20.31 25.90
CA CYS A 23 -8.49 20.27 25.08
C CYS A 23 -7.17 20.50 25.89
N GLU A 24 -7.23 20.81 27.15
CA GLU A 24 -6.10 21.02 28.06
C GLU A 24 -5.26 19.76 28.31
N ASP A 25 -5.91 18.56 28.36
CA ASP A 25 -5.18 17.31 28.57
C ASP A 25 -4.46 16.77 27.30
N MET A 26 -4.71 17.39 26.17
CA MET A 26 -4.17 16.94 24.89
C MET A 26 -2.66 17.09 24.73
N LEU A 27 -2.06 18.01 25.45
CA LEU A 27 -0.68 18.43 25.26
C LEU A 27 0.20 18.35 26.52
N THR A 28 -0.40 17.98 27.65
CA THR A 28 0.43 17.74 28.85
C THR A 28 1.29 16.50 28.59
N PRO A 29 2.60 16.66 28.40
CA PRO A 29 3.49 15.52 28.33
C PRO A 29 3.44 14.81 29.68
N ASP A 30 3.43 13.49 29.64
CA ASP A 30 3.62 12.67 30.83
C ASP A 30 5.04 12.99 31.33
N MET A 31 5.13 13.91 32.32
CA MET A 31 6.40 14.51 32.77
C MET A 31 7.38 13.47 33.33
N ASP A 32 6.90 12.28 33.68
CA ASP A 32 7.73 11.17 34.17
C ASP A 32 8.61 10.53 33.07
N LEU A 33 8.38 10.86 31.79
CA LEU A 33 9.17 10.38 30.64
C LEU A 33 10.30 11.35 30.23
N TYR A 34 10.41 12.52 30.85
CA TYR A 34 11.41 13.53 30.47
C TYR A 34 12.55 13.58 31.49
N THR A 35 13.67 12.99 31.15
CA THR A 35 14.92 13.22 31.88
C THR A 35 15.57 14.51 31.39
N GLU A 36 16.08 15.34 32.32
CA GLU A 36 16.73 16.62 31.99
C GLU A 36 18.03 16.46 31.18
N ASN A 37 18.63 15.28 31.19
CA ASN A 37 19.87 14.98 30.47
C ASN A 37 19.77 13.67 29.67
N PHE A 38 19.95 13.75 28.36
CA PHE A 38 20.07 12.57 27.50
C PHE A 38 21.40 11.83 27.80
N SER A 39 21.32 10.68 28.45
CA SER A 39 22.41 9.72 28.42
C SER A 39 22.28 8.84 27.16
N GLY A 40 23.37 8.28 26.64
CA GLY A 40 23.33 7.46 25.41
C GLY A 40 22.50 6.18 25.48
N ARG A 41 21.77 5.93 26.58
CA ARG A 41 20.78 4.85 26.73
C ARG A 41 19.34 5.37 26.72
N ASP A 42 19.15 6.65 26.99
CA ASP A 42 17.83 7.26 27.13
C ASP A 42 17.21 7.57 25.78
N THR A 43 18.01 7.72 24.73
CA THR A 43 17.56 7.98 23.35
C THR A 43 16.68 6.84 22.82
N ILE A 44 17.07 5.59 23.03
CA ILE A 44 16.30 4.42 22.59
C ILE A 44 14.94 4.35 23.29
N ASN A 45 14.91 4.58 24.60
CA ASN A 45 13.67 4.58 25.37
C ASN A 45 12.74 5.69 24.91
N PHE A 46 13.29 6.83 24.54
CA PHE A 46 12.53 7.95 24.02
C PHE A 46 11.87 7.63 22.67
N TYR A 47 12.60 7.00 21.76
CA TYR A 47 12.04 6.58 20.47
C TYR A 47 10.93 5.55 20.66
N TYR A 48 11.08 4.57 21.54
CA TYR A 48 10.01 3.63 21.86
C TYR A 48 8.78 4.31 22.48
N GLY A 49 8.97 5.36 23.29
CA GLY A 49 7.88 6.20 23.80
C GLY A 49 7.12 6.88 22.68
N ILE A 50 7.81 7.41 21.67
CA ILE A 50 7.18 7.95 20.46
C ILE A 50 6.39 6.87 19.72
N LEU A 51 6.99 5.69 19.50
CA LEU A 51 6.31 4.57 18.82
C LEU A 51 5.08 4.06 19.58
N SER A 52 5.08 4.13 20.92
CA SER A 52 3.91 3.79 21.73
C SER A 52 2.72 4.73 21.41
N ASN A 53 2.97 6.03 21.23
CA ASN A 53 1.92 6.95 20.82
C ASN A 53 1.48 6.74 19.36
N VAL A 54 2.41 6.35 18.47
CA VAL A 54 2.04 5.93 17.11
C VAL A 54 1.12 4.70 17.17
N GLN A 55 1.41 3.74 18.03
CA GLN A 55 0.57 2.55 18.25
C GLN A 55 -0.87 2.93 18.62
N ASP A 56 -1.06 3.93 19.49
CA ASP A 56 -2.39 4.38 19.93
C ASP A 56 -3.23 4.98 18.79
N MET A 57 -2.61 5.54 17.77
CA MET A 57 -3.32 6.17 16.65
C MET A 57 -3.50 5.25 15.42
N VAL A 58 -2.62 4.27 15.22
CA VAL A 58 -2.53 3.50 13.97
C VAL A 58 -3.80 2.75 13.64
N GLU A 59 -4.41 2.08 14.61
CA GLU A 59 -5.62 1.29 14.37
C GLU A 59 -6.77 2.16 13.86
N ASN A 60 -6.98 3.31 14.50
CA ASN A 60 -8.02 4.26 14.07
C ASN A 60 -7.72 4.81 12.67
N ASN A 61 -6.45 5.14 12.38
CA ASN A 61 -6.05 5.61 11.06
C ASN A 61 -6.35 4.58 9.96
N ILE A 62 -6.06 3.30 10.21
CA ILE A 62 -6.38 2.19 9.30
C ILE A 62 -7.89 2.08 9.08
N LEU A 63 -8.68 2.10 10.16
CA LEU A 63 -10.13 2.04 10.07
C LEU A 63 -10.72 3.21 9.30
N LEU A 64 -10.22 4.42 9.50
CA LEU A 64 -10.64 5.59 8.75
C LEU A 64 -10.33 5.48 7.25
N GLY A 65 -9.24 4.82 6.90
CA GLY A 65 -8.89 4.52 5.52
C GLY A 65 -9.81 3.46 4.88
N ASP A 66 -10.16 2.43 5.63
CA ASP A 66 -11.08 1.38 5.14
C ASP A 66 -12.53 1.89 5.04
N LEU A 67 -13.06 2.50 6.10
CA LEU A 67 -14.46 2.93 6.18
C LEU A 67 -14.87 3.97 5.13
N ARG A 68 -13.93 4.81 4.68
CA ARG A 68 -14.15 5.83 3.65
C ARG A 68 -13.77 5.38 2.24
N SER A 69 -13.49 4.10 2.06
CA SER A 69 -13.09 3.53 0.77
C SER A 69 -14.25 2.93 -0.01
N ASP A 70 -13.95 2.49 -1.23
CA ASP A 70 -14.83 1.68 -2.07
C ASP A 70 -14.77 0.18 -1.75
N MET A 71 -13.93 -0.22 -0.76
CA MET A 71 -13.69 -1.63 -0.42
C MET A 71 -14.71 -2.21 0.54
N VAL A 72 -15.37 -1.37 1.35
CA VAL A 72 -16.33 -1.79 2.36
C VAL A 72 -17.68 -1.12 2.18
N ASP A 73 -18.72 -1.81 2.62
CA ASP A 73 -20.06 -1.29 2.72
C ASP A 73 -20.66 -1.60 4.09
N THR A 74 -21.57 -0.73 4.56
CA THR A 74 -22.20 -0.89 5.85
C THR A 74 -23.27 -1.98 5.83
N THR A 75 -23.44 -2.66 6.95
CA THR A 75 -24.49 -3.68 7.13
C THR A 75 -25.68 -3.11 7.92
N SER A 76 -26.72 -3.93 8.08
CA SER A 76 -27.86 -3.58 8.94
C SER A 76 -27.52 -3.49 10.45
N TYR A 77 -26.33 -3.91 10.85
CA TYR A 77 -25.84 -3.88 12.24
C TYR A 77 -24.84 -2.76 12.49
N VAL A 78 -24.70 -1.84 11.54
CA VAL A 78 -23.76 -0.72 11.64
C VAL A 78 -24.18 0.25 12.77
N SER A 79 -23.21 0.72 13.55
CA SER A 79 -23.42 1.81 14.51
C SER A 79 -23.56 3.15 13.79
N ASP A 80 -24.25 4.10 14.41
CA ASP A 80 -24.43 5.44 13.82
C ASP A 80 -23.10 6.10 13.44
N THR A 81 -22.11 6.04 14.31
CA THR A 81 -20.78 6.61 14.06
C THR A 81 -20.12 6.00 12.82
N VAL A 82 -20.08 4.67 12.71
CA VAL A 82 -19.47 3.99 11.57
C VAL A 82 -20.23 4.31 10.28
N ALA A 83 -21.56 4.34 10.33
CA ALA A 83 -22.39 4.70 9.19
C ALA A 83 -22.11 6.14 8.72
N ARG A 84 -22.05 7.09 9.64
CA ARG A 84 -21.78 8.51 9.34
C ARG A 84 -20.39 8.70 8.74
N ILE A 85 -19.34 8.06 9.30
CA ILE A 85 -17.99 8.10 8.75
C ILE A 85 -17.96 7.52 7.32
N SER A 86 -18.59 6.36 7.13
CA SER A 86 -18.66 5.70 5.82
C SER A 86 -19.45 6.51 4.79
N ASN A 87 -20.41 7.33 5.21
CA ASN A 87 -21.18 8.22 4.35
C ASN A 87 -20.58 9.63 4.22
N PHE A 88 -19.36 9.84 4.74
CA PHE A 88 -18.69 11.14 4.73
C PHE A 88 -19.50 12.26 5.41
N ASP A 89 -20.23 11.92 6.44
CA ASP A 89 -20.87 12.91 7.29
C ASP A 89 -19.84 13.52 8.24
N LYS A 90 -20.02 14.81 8.56
CA LYS A 90 -19.13 15.49 9.51
C LYS A 90 -19.46 15.01 10.92
N VAL A 91 -18.57 14.20 11.48
CA VAL A 91 -18.65 13.66 12.83
C VAL A 91 -17.72 14.47 13.73
N GLU A 92 -18.16 14.79 14.95
CA GLU A 92 -17.33 15.51 15.91
C GLU A 92 -16.17 14.64 16.39
N ASP A 93 -15.02 15.29 16.58
CA ASP A 93 -13.83 14.65 17.16
C ASP A 93 -14.08 14.41 18.67
N GLY A 94 -13.73 13.23 19.15
CA GLY A 94 -13.82 12.89 20.58
C GLY A 94 -15.07 12.13 21.03
N ASP A 95 -16.19 12.19 20.29
CA ASP A 95 -17.44 11.58 20.74
C ASP A 95 -17.50 10.06 20.60
N ASN A 96 -16.56 9.43 19.88
CA ASN A 96 -16.71 8.04 19.47
C ASN A 96 -15.45 7.18 19.53
N GLY A 97 -14.32 7.76 19.91
CA GLY A 97 -13.03 7.07 20.00
C GLY A 97 -12.42 6.61 18.68
N LEU A 98 -13.11 6.73 17.53
CA LEU A 98 -12.54 6.51 16.20
C LEU A 98 -11.83 7.76 15.68
N LEU A 99 -12.42 8.92 15.96
CA LEU A 99 -11.87 10.22 15.62
C LEU A 99 -11.09 10.74 16.81
N ASN A 100 -9.79 10.86 16.67
CA ASN A 100 -8.91 11.36 17.71
C ASN A 100 -7.74 12.11 17.08
N ARG A 101 -7.98 13.37 16.72
CA ARG A 101 -6.95 14.25 16.15
C ARG A 101 -5.81 14.51 17.15
N SER A 102 -6.13 14.50 18.44
CA SER A 102 -5.14 14.72 19.48
C SER A 102 -4.05 13.66 19.51
N ALA A 103 -4.37 12.41 19.16
CA ALA A 103 -3.39 11.34 19.11
C ALA A 103 -2.25 11.63 18.12
N TYR A 104 -2.57 12.26 16.97
CA TYR A 104 -1.55 12.67 15.99
C TYR A 104 -0.65 13.77 16.55
N TYR A 105 -1.24 14.80 17.19
CA TYR A 105 -0.46 15.89 17.79
C TYR A 105 0.35 15.44 18.99
N LYS A 106 -0.10 14.43 19.73
CA LYS A 106 0.69 13.79 20.81
C LYS A 106 1.99 13.19 20.25
N VAL A 107 1.92 12.47 19.13
CA VAL A 107 3.12 11.96 18.44
C VAL A 107 4.00 13.11 17.95
N ILE A 108 3.41 14.09 17.27
CA ILE A 108 4.14 15.25 16.71
C ILE A 108 4.86 16.01 17.83
N ASN A 109 4.18 16.27 18.93
CA ASN A 109 4.76 17.03 20.04
C ASN A 109 5.92 16.28 20.70
N GLN A 110 5.81 14.96 20.88
CA GLN A 110 6.92 14.16 21.38
C GLN A 110 8.11 14.16 20.44
N CYS A 111 7.86 14.08 19.12
CA CYS A 111 8.93 14.24 18.13
C CYS A 111 9.60 15.62 18.26
N ASN A 112 8.81 16.69 18.46
CA ASN A 112 9.34 18.05 18.61
C ASN A 112 10.21 18.17 19.89
N PHE A 113 9.79 17.58 21.01
CA PHE A 113 10.60 17.53 22.22
C PHE A 113 11.93 16.82 21.99
N TYR A 114 11.91 15.66 21.33
CA TYR A 114 13.15 14.95 21.00
C TYR A 114 14.07 15.80 20.10
N ILE A 115 13.53 16.33 19.01
CA ILE A 115 14.27 17.12 18.02
C ILE A 115 14.91 18.35 18.67
N ALA A 116 14.19 19.04 19.57
CA ALA A 116 14.68 20.22 20.25
C ALA A 116 15.84 19.93 21.22
N LYS A 117 15.87 18.71 21.80
CA LYS A 117 16.90 18.31 22.79
C LYS A 117 18.07 17.51 22.16
N ALA A 118 17.91 16.96 20.95
CA ALA A 118 18.91 16.10 20.32
C ALA A 118 20.15 16.89 19.89
N ASP A 119 21.33 16.51 20.40
CA ASP A 119 22.61 17.04 19.95
C ASP A 119 23.18 16.17 18.81
N THR A 120 22.92 16.57 17.56
CA THR A 120 23.41 15.88 16.39
C THR A 120 24.92 16.01 16.16
N MET A 121 25.61 16.81 16.99
CA MET A 121 27.08 16.98 16.95
C MET A 121 27.78 16.13 18.02
N ALA A 122 27.03 15.57 18.98
CA ALA A 122 27.59 14.73 20.02
C ALA A 122 28.22 13.45 19.45
N LYS A 123 29.44 13.14 19.89
CA LYS A 123 30.21 11.98 19.45
C LYS A 123 30.49 11.03 20.60
N LYS A 124 30.40 9.73 20.30
CA LYS A 124 30.87 8.64 21.16
C LYS A 124 31.72 7.70 20.32
N ASN A 125 32.94 7.40 20.75
CA ASN A 125 33.89 6.59 19.97
C ASN A 125 34.04 7.09 18.51
N ASN A 126 34.16 8.40 18.33
CA ASN A 126 34.27 9.10 17.04
C ASN A 126 33.04 9.00 16.12
N ASN A 127 31.92 8.41 16.56
CA ASN A 127 30.67 8.30 15.82
C ASN A 127 29.63 9.28 16.38
N TYR A 128 28.87 9.91 15.49
CA TYR A 128 27.73 10.76 15.83
C TYR A 128 26.51 9.88 16.20
N TYR A 129 26.40 9.52 17.46
CA TYR A 129 25.48 8.48 17.92
C TYR A 129 23.98 8.87 17.89
N MET A 130 23.65 10.18 17.90
CA MET A 130 22.26 10.63 17.88
C MET A 130 21.69 10.85 16.50
N ARG A 131 22.50 10.91 15.43
CA ARG A 131 22.03 11.28 14.10
C ARG A 131 21.02 10.30 13.50
N CYS A 132 21.22 9.01 13.69
CA CYS A 132 20.33 8.00 13.14
C CYS A 132 18.94 8.03 13.80
N GLU A 133 18.90 8.17 15.13
CA GLU A 133 17.63 8.31 15.85
C GLU A 133 16.94 9.63 15.55
N TYR A 134 17.67 10.73 15.52
CA TYR A 134 17.14 12.03 15.09
C TYR A 134 16.49 11.93 13.72
N ALA A 135 17.13 11.24 12.78
CA ALA A 135 16.57 10.98 11.46
C ALA A 135 15.25 10.20 11.54
N GLN A 136 15.21 9.14 12.35
CA GLN A 136 13.99 8.35 12.53
C GLN A 136 12.85 9.16 13.16
N VAL A 137 13.12 9.97 14.16
CA VAL A 137 12.11 10.85 14.78
C VAL A 137 11.56 11.85 13.77
N GLN A 138 12.41 12.42 12.91
CA GLN A 138 11.96 13.29 11.81
C GLN A 138 11.08 12.53 10.78
N MET A 139 11.41 11.27 10.48
CA MET A 139 10.59 10.44 9.57
C MET A 139 9.23 10.10 10.19
N VAL A 140 9.19 9.77 11.48
CA VAL A 140 7.93 9.55 12.22
C VAL A 140 7.07 10.81 12.21
N ARG A 141 7.66 11.98 12.49
CA ARG A 141 6.94 13.27 12.45
C ARG A 141 6.37 13.54 11.05
N ALA A 142 7.16 13.34 10.00
CA ALA A 142 6.73 13.53 8.63
C ALA A 142 5.58 12.57 8.28
N TRP A 143 5.71 11.29 8.61
CA TRP A 143 4.67 10.29 8.40
C TRP A 143 3.37 10.66 9.15
N THR A 144 3.49 11.10 10.40
CA THR A 144 2.32 11.48 11.20
C THR A 144 1.59 12.68 10.60
N TYR A 145 2.32 13.69 10.12
CA TYR A 145 1.70 14.81 9.38
C TYR A 145 1.05 14.36 8.08
N MET A 146 1.64 13.42 7.32
CA MET A 146 0.99 12.84 6.14
C MET A 146 -0.37 12.24 6.48
N GLN A 147 -0.44 11.42 7.53
CA GLN A 147 -1.71 10.82 7.97
C GLN A 147 -2.72 11.89 8.42
N LEU A 148 -2.24 12.89 9.14
CA LEU A 148 -3.10 13.96 9.67
C LEU A 148 -3.72 14.81 8.55
N VAL A 149 -2.93 15.27 7.59
CA VAL A 149 -3.44 16.11 6.47
C VAL A 149 -4.35 15.32 5.52
N GLN A 150 -4.10 14.03 5.34
CA GLN A 150 -4.96 13.18 4.52
C GLN A 150 -6.34 12.94 5.17
N ASN A 151 -6.39 12.92 6.50
CA ASN A 151 -7.65 12.74 7.22
C ASN A 151 -8.43 14.05 7.42
N TYR A 152 -7.74 15.13 7.79
CA TYR A 152 -8.38 16.37 8.26
C TYR A 152 -8.20 17.55 7.30
N GLY A 153 -7.42 17.41 6.23
CA GLY A 153 -7.16 18.48 5.29
C GLY A 153 -6.12 19.47 5.83
N GLU A 154 -6.48 20.75 5.87
CA GLU A 154 -5.60 21.79 6.41
C GLU A 154 -5.58 21.76 7.94
N VAL A 155 -4.37 21.72 8.52
CA VAL A 155 -4.16 21.57 9.96
C VAL A 155 -3.02 22.47 10.45
N PRO A 156 -2.97 22.85 11.75
CA PRO A 156 -1.85 23.60 12.32
C PRO A 156 -0.51 22.88 12.13
N PHE A 157 0.51 23.63 11.70
CA PHE A 157 1.86 23.11 11.56
C PHE A 157 2.71 23.54 12.76
N ILE A 158 3.22 22.57 13.51
CA ILE A 158 3.94 22.80 14.77
C ILE A 158 5.22 21.97 14.75
N THR A 159 6.37 22.65 14.87
CA THR A 159 7.69 22.01 14.88
C THR A 159 8.47 22.25 16.16
N LYS A 160 7.95 23.11 17.05
CA LYS A 160 8.51 23.36 18.38
C LYS A 160 7.71 22.59 19.44
N PRO A 161 8.35 22.22 20.57
CA PRO A 161 7.66 21.64 21.70
C PRO A 161 6.56 22.57 22.23
N VAL A 162 5.39 22.01 22.49
CA VAL A 162 4.29 22.69 23.17
C VAL A 162 4.18 22.11 24.58
N ASP A 163 4.48 22.93 25.57
CA ASP A 163 4.53 22.60 26.99
C ASP A 163 3.41 23.26 27.80
N ASN A 164 2.65 24.16 27.17
CA ASN A 164 1.57 24.90 27.79
C ASN A 164 0.33 24.94 26.87
N ALA A 165 -0.77 24.37 27.31
CA ALA A 165 -2.04 24.29 26.59
C ALA A 165 -2.71 25.67 26.34
N ASN A 166 -2.35 26.69 27.13
CA ASN A 166 -2.98 28.03 27.06
C ASN A 166 -2.41 28.94 25.97
N THR A 167 -1.56 28.44 25.09
CA THR A 167 -0.86 29.28 24.08
C THR A 167 -1.72 29.65 22.87
N GLY A 168 -2.90 29.08 22.70
CA GLY A 168 -3.76 29.30 21.52
C GLY A 168 -3.14 28.85 20.21
N TRP A 169 -2.16 27.95 20.27
CA TRP A 169 -1.39 27.44 19.12
C TRP A 169 -2.25 26.87 18.00
N GLU A 170 -3.40 26.31 18.35
CA GLU A 170 -4.32 25.72 17.37
C GLU A 170 -4.95 26.78 16.47
N LYS A 171 -5.25 27.96 17.02
CA LYS A 171 -5.93 29.04 16.30
C LYS A 171 -4.96 29.90 15.50
N ASN A 172 -3.76 30.07 16.00
CA ASN A 172 -2.74 30.90 15.37
C ASN A 172 -1.35 30.27 15.53
N PRO A 173 -1.07 29.15 14.85
CA PRO A 173 0.21 28.49 14.94
C PRO A 173 1.31 29.40 14.37
N GLU A 174 2.45 29.50 15.06
CA GLU A 174 3.60 30.34 14.63
C GLU A 174 4.02 30.04 13.19
N GLU A 175 3.96 28.77 12.77
CA GLU A 175 4.39 28.31 11.45
C GLU A 175 3.23 28.20 10.46
N GLY A 176 2.03 28.65 10.86
CA GLY A 176 0.82 28.62 10.06
C GLY A 176 0.27 27.21 9.87
N PHE A 177 -0.52 27.01 8.82
CA PHE A 177 -1.21 25.77 8.52
C PHE A 177 -0.51 24.95 7.44
N VAL A 178 -0.73 23.65 7.46
CA VAL A 178 -0.21 22.69 6.49
C VAL A 178 -1.34 21.86 5.89
N SER A 179 -1.24 21.66 4.59
CA SER A 179 -2.12 20.80 3.80
C SER A 179 -1.29 19.83 2.95
N VAL A 180 -1.94 18.95 2.22
CA VAL A 180 -1.28 18.03 1.29
C VAL A 180 -0.36 18.78 0.30
N ASP A 181 -0.77 19.97 -0.18
CA ASP A 181 -0.03 20.71 -1.22
C ASP A 181 1.28 21.34 -0.70
N ASN A 182 1.33 21.74 0.56
CA ASN A 182 2.49 22.45 1.10
C ASN A 182 3.29 21.66 2.15
N LEU A 183 2.85 20.44 2.52
CA LEU A 183 3.48 19.64 3.57
C LEU A 183 4.96 19.39 3.29
N LEU A 184 5.29 18.91 2.09
CA LEU A 184 6.67 18.59 1.70
C LEU A 184 7.57 19.82 1.88
N SER A 185 7.18 20.99 1.35
CA SER A 185 7.99 22.20 1.43
C SER A 185 8.19 22.69 2.87
N LYS A 186 7.18 22.56 3.72
CA LYS A 186 7.27 22.91 5.14
C LYS A 186 8.15 21.95 5.93
N LEU A 187 8.04 20.64 5.69
CA LEU A 187 8.91 19.65 6.33
C LEU A 187 10.37 19.79 5.88
N MET A 188 10.63 20.12 4.61
CA MET A 188 11.98 20.41 4.12
C MET A 188 12.61 21.60 4.88
N LYS A 189 11.86 22.67 5.10
CA LYS A 189 12.30 23.81 5.92
C LYS A 189 12.50 23.43 7.38
N ALA A 190 11.74 22.48 7.90
CA ALA A 190 11.85 21.96 9.26
C ALA A 190 12.96 20.90 9.45
N GLY A 191 13.86 20.72 8.47
CA GLY A 191 15.06 19.90 8.60
C GLY A 191 14.94 18.47 8.06
N LEU A 192 13.89 18.13 7.32
CA LEU A 192 13.68 16.76 6.83
C LEU A 192 14.81 16.28 5.91
N MET A 193 15.32 17.13 4.99
CA MET A 193 16.44 16.76 4.11
C MET A 193 17.74 16.49 4.88
N GLN A 194 18.01 17.27 5.94
CA GLN A 194 19.15 17.01 6.82
C GLN A 194 19.02 15.64 7.50
N ALA A 195 17.83 15.33 8.01
CA ALA A 195 17.54 14.04 8.62
C ALA A 195 17.70 12.88 7.60
N TYR A 196 17.21 13.04 6.39
CA TYR A 196 17.43 12.09 5.31
C TYR A 196 18.92 11.82 5.05
N ASN A 197 19.74 12.88 4.98
CA ASN A 197 21.19 12.74 4.80
C ASN A 197 21.88 12.04 5.99
N TYR A 198 21.36 12.21 7.20
CA TYR A 198 21.85 11.47 8.36
C TYR A 198 21.49 9.98 8.30
N SER A 199 20.31 9.63 7.83
CA SER A 199 19.86 8.24 7.70
C SER A 199 20.71 7.42 6.71
N LYS A 200 21.27 8.04 5.69
CA LYS A 200 22.16 7.37 4.72
C LYS A 200 23.51 6.93 5.33
N LYS A 201 23.83 7.36 6.56
CA LYS A 201 25.06 7.01 7.28
C LYS A 201 24.90 5.84 8.25
N GLY A 202 23.72 5.27 8.33
CA GLY A 202 23.41 4.11 9.15
C GLY A 202 21.99 4.13 9.72
N THR A 203 21.53 2.96 10.13
CA THR A 203 20.25 2.76 10.83
C THR A 203 20.48 2.61 12.32
N PRO A 204 19.54 3.05 13.18
CA PRO A 204 19.64 2.79 14.62
C PRO A 204 19.65 1.29 14.90
N ALA A 205 20.50 0.87 15.82
CA ALA A 205 20.49 -0.49 16.32
C ALA A 205 19.57 -0.55 17.55
N TYR A 206 18.33 -0.96 17.36
CA TYR A 206 17.37 -1.14 18.43
C TYR A 206 17.43 -2.56 19.01
N PRO A 207 17.20 -2.75 20.31
CA PRO A 207 17.05 -4.08 20.89
C PRO A 207 15.77 -4.74 20.38
N SER A 208 15.78 -6.08 20.32
CA SER A 208 14.57 -6.84 19.97
C SER A 208 13.45 -6.59 20.97
N VAL A 209 12.23 -6.47 20.45
CA VAL A 209 11.02 -6.26 21.25
C VAL A 209 10.25 -7.56 21.33
N ASN A 210 10.01 -8.02 22.55
CA ASN A 210 9.14 -9.16 22.81
C ASN A 210 7.73 -8.66 23.11
N ASN A 211 6.80 -8.97 22.23
CA ASN A 211 5.38 -8.63 22.36
C ASN A 211 4.59 -9.81 22.95
N GLY A 212 5.09 -10.42 24.02
CA GLY A 212 4.43 -11.52 24.72
C GLY A 212 4.37 -12.84 23.96
N ALA A 213 3.75 -12.86 22.79
CA ALA A 213 3.64 -14.05 21.94
C ALA A 213 4.67 -14.07 20.80
N MET A 214 5.35 -12.96 20.54
CA MET A 214 6.21 -12.79 19.37
C MET A 214 7.44 -11.95 19.69
N ASN A 215 8.56 -12.36 19.10
CA ASN A 215 9.77 -11.56 19.09
C ASN A 215 9.83 -10.81 17.73
N ILE A 216 9.65 -9.49 17.78
CA ILE A 216 9.61 -8.66 16.58
C ILE A 216 11.02 -8.13 16.28
N ASP A 217 11.48 -8.30 15.04
CA ASP A 217 12.74 -7.72 14.59
C ASP A 217 12.64 -6.18 14.68
N PRO A 218 13.54 -5.54 15.45
CA PRO A 218 13.52 -4.09 15.63
C PRO A 218 13.68 -3.30 14.33
N LYS A 219 14.24 -3.89 13.29
CA LYS A 219 14.32 -3.28 11.96
C LYS A 219 12.95 -2.96 11.37
N LYS A 220 11.90 -3.68 11.79
CA LYS A 220 10.53 -3.45 11.35
C LYS A 220 9.84 -2.26 12.04
N PHE A 221 10.46 -1.66 13.04
CA PHE A 221 10.00 -0.40 13.63
C PHE A 221 10.64 0.84 12.99
N VAL A 222 11.47 0.64 11.97
CA VAL A 222 12.15 1.72 11.28
C VAL A 222 11.25 2.27 10.17
N PHE A 223 11.02 3.57 10.18
CA PHE A 223 10.39 4.30 9.07
C PHE A 223 11.44 4.56 8.01
N GLN A 224 11.34 3.86 6.89
CA GLN A 224 12.33 3.90 5.82
C GLN A 224 12.37 5.29 5.17
N PRO A 225 13.50 6.00 5.22
CA PRO A 225 13.57 7.38 4.75
C PRO A 225 13.23 7.55 3.27
N ASP A 226 13.66 6.61 2.42
CA ASP A 226 13.35 6.65 1.00
C ASP A 226 11.84 6.48 0.75
N ILE A 227 11.16 5.64 1.51
CA ILE A 227 9.70 5.49 1.41
C ILE A 227 8.99 6.77 1.82
N ILE A 228 9.38 7.38 2.94
CA ILE A 228 8.77 8.63 3.43
C ILE A 228 8.97 9.76 2.44
N MET A 229 10.18 9.89 1.87
CA MET A 229 10.45 10.90 0.84
C MET A 229 9.66 10.64 -0.43
N GLY A 230 9.62 9.39 -0.89
CA GLY A 230 8.81 8.99 -2.04
C GLY A 230 7.33 9.31 -1.85
N ASP A 231 6.77 8.97 -0.69
CA ASP A 231 5.38 9.26 -0.34
C ASP A 231 5.06 10.75 -0.33
N LEU A 232 5.94 11.58 0.21
CA LEU A 232 5.75 13.04 0.26
C LEU A 232 5.75 13.65 -1.14
N TYR A 233 6.68 13.24 -2.02
CA TYR A 233 6.71 13.72 -3.39
C TYR A 233 5.51 13.21 -4.20
N LEU A 234 5.18 11.91 -4.07
CA LEU A 234 4.01 11.34 -4.74
C LEU A 234 2.71 11.98 -4.26
N MET A 235 2.57 12.23 -2.96
CA MET A 235 1.39 12.86 -2.38
C MET A 235 1.19 14.30 -2.88
N ARG A 236 2.26 15.07 -3.04
CA ARG A 236 2.20 16.42 -3.62
C ARG A 236 1.82 16.38 -5.09
N GLY A 237 2.59 15.66 -5.91
CA GLY A 237 2.32 15.40 -7.33
C GLY A 237 1.93 16.64 -8.11
N ASP A 238 2.66 17.76 -7.98
CA ASP A 238 2.32 19.05 -8.63
C ASP A 238 2.78 19.10 -10.09
N ASN A 239 3.83 18.35 -10.41
CA ASN A 239 4.47 18.38 -11.72
C ASN A 239 5.23 17.07 -11.97
N GLN A 240 5.74 16.90 -13.20
CA GLN A 240 6.49 15.72 -13.59
C GLN A 240 7.71 15.46 -12.71
N GLN A 241 8.41 16.51 -12.27
CA GLN A 241 9.59 16.36 -11.42
C GLN A 241 9.24 15.73 -10.06
N ASP A 242 8.06 15.99 -9.50
CA ASP A 242 7.61 15.34 -8.28
C ASP A 242 7.47 13.84 -8.45
N TYR A 243 6.90 13.40 -9.58
CA TYR A 243 6.77 11.98 -9.88
C TYR A 243 8.12 11.30 -10.14
N GLU A 244 9.04 11.97 -10.82
CA GLU A 244 10.41 11.50 -11.03
C GLU A 244 11.16 11.37 -9.69
N MET A 245 11.02 12.37 -8.81
CA MET A 245 11.63 12.32 -7.47
C MET A 245 11.01 11.20 -6.62
N ALA A 246 9.68 11.02 -6.67
CA ALA A 246 9.03 9.91 -5.99
C ALA A 246 9.54 8.56 -6.50
N ALA A 247 9.62 8.39 -7.82
CA ALA A 247 10.15 7.18 -8.46
C ALA A 247 11.60 6.93 -8.04
N GLN A 248 12.45 7.96 -8.01
CA GLN A 248 13.84 7.83 -7.59
C GLN A 248 13.97 7.36 -6.13
N TYR A 249 13.18 7.91 -5.22
CA TYR A 249 13.22 7.50 -3.81
C TYR A 249 12.70 6.07 -3.62
N TYR A 250 11.61 5.69 -4.26
CA TYR A 250 11.14 4.31 -4.20
C TYR A 250 12.13 3.34 -4.82
N TYR A 251 12.76 3.70 -5.94
CA TYR A 251 13.80 2.89 -6.57
C TYR A 251 14.99 2.68 -5.64
N ASN A 252 15.47 3.72 -4.95
CA ASN A 252 16.57 3.59 -3.99
C ASN A 252 16.27 2.55 -2.92
N PHE A 253 15.03 2.54 -2.42
CA PHE A 253 14.58 1.55 -1.44
C PHE A 253 14.50 0.14 -2.06
N ILE A 254 13.90 0.02 -3.24
CA ILE A 254 13.72 -1.25 -3.96
C ILE A 254 15.09 -1.87 -4.28
N GLU A 255 16.02 -1.08 -4.78
CA GLU A 255 17.38 -1.52 -5.10
C GLU A 255 18.14 -1.97 -3.85
N GLU A 256 18.05 -1.24 -2.76
CA GLU A 256 18.67 -1.62 -1.48
C GLU A 256 18.09 -2.94 -0.94
N GLU A 257 16.77 -3.14 -0.96
CA GLU A 257 16.13 -4.39 -0.53
C GLU A 257 16.54 -5.57 -1.42
N ALA A 258 16.57 -5.38 -2.73
CA ALA A 258 16.99 -6.41 -3.68
C ALA A 258 18.45 -6.78 -3.49
N ARG A 259 19.34 -5.78 -3.44
CA ARG A 259 20.81 -5.95 -3.36
C ARG A 259 21.28 -6.50 -2.04
N LEU A 260 20.80 -5.95 -0.91
CA LEU A 260 21.32 -6.30 0.42
C LEU A 260 20.59 -7.48 1.06
N LYS A 261 19.31 -7.66 0.75
CA LYS A 261 18.46 -8.65 1.42
C LYS A 261 17.93 -9.71 0.47
N SER A 262 18.17 -9.59 -0.84
CA SER A 262 17.53 -10.42 -1.88
C SER A 262 15.99 -10.43 -1.75
N ASN A 263 15.43 -9.32 -1.31
CA ASN A 263 14.02 -9.16 -1.00
C ASN A 263 13.33 -8.46 -2.17
N VAL A 264 12.68 -9.25 -3.00
CA VAL A 264 11.93 -8.79 -4.17
C VAL A 264 10.57 -9.49 -4.19
N PRO A 265 9.54 -8.90 -4.81
CA PRO A 265 8.30 -9.62 -5.05
C PRO A 265 8.57 -10.89 -5.85
N SER A 266 8.45 -12.02 -5.22
CA SER A 266 8.67 -13.32 -5.83
C SER A 266 7.83 -14.39 -5.14
N GLY A 267 7.48 -15.43 -5.87
CA GLY A 267 6.72 -16.57 -5.37
C GLY A 267 5.21 -16.41 -5.46
N ASP A 268 4.57 -17.50 -5.79
CA ASP A 268 3.12 -17.59 -5.91
C ASP A 268 2.52 -17.75 -4.52
N TYR A 269 1.86 -16.72 -4.03
CA TYR A 269 1.14 -16.80 -2.76
C TYR A 269 -0.20 -17.49 -2.88
N CYS A 270 -0.72 -17.57 -4.09
CA CYS A 270 -1.97 -18.20 -4.44
C CYS A 270 -1.71 -19.24 -5.52
N GLY A 271 -1.47 -20.49 -5.14
CA GLY A 271 -1.30 -21.59 -6.09
C GLY A 271 -2.65 -22.02 -6.66
N LEU A 272 -2.73 -22.21 -7.97
CA LEU A 272 -3.90 -22.72 -8.66
C LEU A 272 -3.72 -24.22 -8.91
N SER A 273 -4.69 -25.02 -8.44
CA SER A 273 -4.73 -26.47 -8.61
C SER A 273 -5.84 -26.88 -9.54
N LYS A 274 -5.55 -27.82 -10.43
CA LYS A 274 -6.54 -28.47 -11.31
C LYS A 274 -7.00 -29.78 -10.69
N ASN A 275 -8.30 -29.95 -10.54
CA ASN A 275 -8.94 -31.18 -10.11
C ASN A 275 -9.77 -31.75 -11.27
N THR A 276 -9.71 -33.07 -11.48
CA THR A 276 -10.52 -33.74 -12.47
C THR A 276 -11.41 -34.79 -11.78
N PHE A 277 -12.72 -34.62 -11.87
CA PHE A 277 -13.70 -35.53 -11.31
C PHE A 277 -14.72 -35.93 -12.39
N ASN A 278 -14.87 -37.20 -12.64
CA ASN A 278 -15.77 -37.75 -13.69
C ASN A 278 -15.59 -37.09 -15.07
N GLY A 279 -14.33 -36.83 -15.46
CA GLY A 279 -14.01 -36.20 -16.74
C GLY A 279 -14.32 -34.71 -16.83
N LYS A 280 -14.77 -34.07 -15.72
CA LYS A 280 -14.93 -32.61 -15.62
C LYS A 280 -13.77 -32.02 -14.88
N GLU A 281 -13.17 -31.00 -15.48
CA GLU A 281 -12.11 -30.20 -14.87
C GLU A 281 -12.70 -29.12 -13.97
N SER A 282 -12.11 -28.94 -12.82
CA SER A 282 -12.37 -27.83 -11.94
C SER A 282 -11.05 -27.25 -11.43
N TYR A 283 -11.03 -25.96 -11.17
CA TYR A 283 -9.84 -25.24 -10.71
C TYR A 283 -10.12 -24.62 -9.35
N GLU A 284 -9.15 -24.71 -8.45
CA GLU A 284 -9.27 -24.19 -7.09
C GLU A 284 -7.97 -23.53 -6.64
N TRP A 285 -8.07 -22.44 -5.89
CA TRP A 285 -6.93 -21.82 -5.25
C TRP A 285 -6.43 -22.64 -4.07
N SER A 286 -5.20 -23.17 -4.17
CA SER A 286 -4.65 -24.13 -3.19
C SER A 286 -3.87 -23.49 -2.04
N SER A 287 -3.43 -22.23 -2.15
CA SER A 287 -2.47 -21.63 -1.23
C SER A 287 -2.95 -20.34 -0.57
N ALA A 288 -4.24 -20.13 -0.47
CA ALA A 288 -4.81 -18.93 0.19
C ALA A 288 -4.24 -18.64 1.59
N GLY A 289 -3.85 -19.69 2.31
CA GLY A 289 -3.22 -19.58 3.62
C GLY A 289 -1.86 -18.89 3.61
N SER A 290 -1.10 -18.99 2.53
CA SER A 290 0.20 -18.34 2.41
C SER A 290 0.07 -16.83 2.25
N TYR A 291 -0.92 -16.34 1.50
CA TYR A 291 -1.19 -14.92 1.36
C TYR A 291 -1.57 -14.27 2.70
N SER A 292 -2.45 -14.90 3.49
CA SER A 292 -2.84 -14.36 4.79
C SER A 292 -1.66 -14.31 5.79
N LEU A 293 -0.64 -15.16 5.62
CA LEU A 293 0.55 -15.14 6.44
C LEU A 293 1.47 -13.92 6.17
N LEU A 294 1.35 -13.25 5.03
CA LEU A 294 2.12 -12.04 4.73
C LEU A 294 1.85 -10.90 5.71
N PHE A 295 0.66 -10.87 6.30
CA PHE A 295 0.25 -9.82 7.24
C PHE A 295 0.47 -10.20 8.69
N ALA A 296 0.58 -11.50 8.98
CA ALA A 296 0.84 -12.00 10.31
C ALA A 296 2.35 -12.16 10.47
N ASP A 297 3.04 -11.15 10.95
CA ASP A 297 4.43 -11.33 11.38
C ASP A 297 4.45 -12.25 12.62
N ARG A 298 4.62 -13.54 12.37
CA ARG A 298 4.69 -14.58 13.39
C ARG A 298 6.13 -14.96 13.74
N GLY A 299 7.04 -13.98 13.74
CA GLY A 299 8.47 -14.27 13.98
C GLY A 299 9.15 -14.84 12.72
N SER A 300 10.39 -15.14 12.78
CA SER A 300 11.44 -15.37 11.79
C SER A 300 11.12 -16.06 10.45
N LYS A 301 9.88 -16.43 10.15
CA LYS A 301 9.51 -17.14 8.92
C LYS A 301 8.47 -16.44 8.05
N VAL A 302 7.90 -15.35 8.53
CA VAL A 302 6.79 -14.71 7.83
C VAL A 302 7.07 -13.23 7.69
N GLY A 303 6.83 -12.71 6.51
CA GLY A 303 6.83 -11.29 6.29
C GLY A 303 8.11 -10.71 5.76
N SER A 304 8.74 -11.37 4.79
CA SER A 304 9.68 -10.66 3.90
C SER A 304 9.02 -9.44 3.24
N ASP A 305 7.69 -9.49 3.09
CA ASP A 305 6.90 -8.40 2.49
C ASP A 305 6.64 -7.23 3.46
N VAL A 306 6.59 -7.48 4.78
CA VAL A 306 6.39 -6.40 5.77
C VAL A 306 7.68 -5.65 6.02
N ILE A 307 7.67 -4.35 5.75
CA ILE A 307 8.82 -3.45 5.91
C ILE A 307 8.75 -2.71 7.24
N THR A 308 7.62 -2.04 7.49
CA THR A 308 7.39 -1.30 8.73
C THR A 308 6.06 -1.73 9.33
N LEU A 309 6.06 -2.02 10.64
CA LEU A 309 4.84 -2.38 11.37
C LEU A 309 4.78 -1.69 12.73
N MET A 310 3.57 -1.63 13.28
CA MET A 310 3.34 -1.32 14.69
C MET A 310 2.71 -2.52 15.38
N ALA A 311 3.09 -2.78 16.62
CA ALA A 311 2.43 -3.79 17.42
C ALA A 311 1.01 -3.32 17.77
N SER A 312 0.06 -4.25 17.88
CA SER A 312 -1.27 -3.94 18.37
C SER A 312 -1.23 -3.68 19.88
N ALA A 313 -1.95 -2.65 20.34
CA ALA A 313 -2.17 -2.42 21.76
C ALA A 313 -3.03 -3.54 22.39
N ALA A 314 -3.85 -4.20 21.60
CA ALA A 314 -4.62 -5.36 21.99
C ALA A 314 -3.72 -6.57 22.11
N ASN A 315 -2.90 -6.61 23.15
CA ASN A 315 -1.98 -7.72 23.40
C ASN A 315 -2.34 -8.41 24.67
N SER A 316 -2.18 -9.72 24.69
CA SER A 316 -1.69 -10.30 25.89
C SER A 316 -1.38 -11.77 25.91
N SER A 317 -0.43 -12.10 26.73
CA SER A 317 -0.29 -13.37 27.40
C SER A 317 -1.44 -13.68 28.38
N PHE A 318 -2.31 -12.73 28.74
CA PHE A 318 -3.25 -12.86 29.87
C PHE A 318 -4.65 -12.28 29.69
N GLY A 319 -5.10 -11.98 28.50
CA GLY A 319 -6.43 -11.43 28.28
C GLY A 319 -6.46 -10.62 27.01
N THR A 320 -6.76 -11.28 25.95
CA THR A 320 -6.76 -10.70 24.62
C THR A 320 -7.93 -9.77 24.49
N VAL A 321 -7.68 -8.48 24.42
CA VAL A 321 -8.67 -7.53 23.93
C VAL A 321 -8.64 -7.62 22.40
N LEU A 322 -9.77 -7.95 21.80
CA LEU A 322 -9.90 -7.98 20.37
C LEU A 322 -9.69 -6.56 19.81
N THR A 323 -8.97 -6.43 18.71
CA THR A 323 -8.81 -5.13 18.06
C THR A 323 -10.15 -4.56 17.65
N ARG A 324 -10.29 -3.24 17.65
CA ARG A 324 -11.51 -2.55 17.21
C ARG A 324 -11.82 -2.89 15.74
N ALA A 325 -10.79 -2.99 14.91
CA ALA A 325 -10.96 -3.39 13.51
C ALA A 325 -11.61 -4.78 13.41
N ALA A 326 -11.12 -5.77 14.16
CA ALA A 326 -11.72 -7.09 14.15
C ALA A 326 -13.17 -7.07 14.65
N GLN A 327 -13.50 -6.27 15.69
CA GLN A 327 -14.86 -6.10 16.18
C GLN A 327 -15.79 -5.49 15.10
N ILE A 328 -15.36 -4.43 14.43
CA ILE A 328 -16.14 -3.78 13.37
C ILE A 328 -16.40 -4.74 12.20
N TYR A 329 -15.45 -5.62 11.89
CA TYR A 329 -15.62 -6.66 10.88
C TYR A 329 -16.43 -7.88 11.34
N GLY A 330 -16.88 -7.91 12.60
CA GLY A 330 -17.82 -8.90 13.11
C GLY A 330 -17.18 -10.06 13.86
N PHE A 331 -16.08 -9.83 14.56
CA PHE A 331 -15.44 -10.85 15.39
C PHE A 331 -15.61 -10.52 16.87
N ASP A 332 -15.79 -11.56 17.69
CA ASP A 332 -15.87 -11.50 19.14
C ASP A 332 -14.77 -12.33 19.79
N ALA A 333 -14.31 -11.88 20.96
CA ALA A 333 -13.46 -12.65 21.83
C ALA A 333 -14.32 -13.36 22.89
N ASN A 334 -14.24 -14.68 22.94
CA ASN A 334 -14.89 -15.49 23.95
C ASN A 334 -13.82 -16.01 24.93
N SER A 335 -13.96 -15.70 26.21
CA SER A 335 -13.11 -16.27 27.24
C SER A 335 -13.74 -17.54 27.80
N THR A 336 -13.03 -18.65 27.72
CA THR A 336 -13.36 -19.87 28.44
C THR A 336 -12.33 -20.07 29.53
N THR A 337 -12.76 -20.10 30.79
CA THR A 337 -11.91 -20.46 31.92
C THR A 337 -12.03 -21.96 32.12
N SER A 338 -10.94 -22.69 31.99
CA SER A 338 -10.85 -24.08 32.43
C SER A 338 -9.96 -24.14 33.64
N SER A 339 -10.45 -24.69 34.74
CA SER A 339 -9.62 -25.01 35.88
C SER A 339 -9.13 -26.46 35.77
N SER A 340 -7.84 -26.67 35.94
CA SER A 340 -7.22 -27.98 36.09
C SER A 340 -6.52 -28.07 37.44
N ILE A 341 -6.53 -29.24 38.04
CA ILE A 341 -5.75 -29.49 39.27
C ILE A 341 -4.39 -30.02 38.81
N GLU A 342 -3.36 -29.26 39.11
CA GLU A 342 -1.97 -29.65 38.89
C GLU A 342 -1.31 -29.85 40.25
N LYS A 343 -0.29 -30.75 40.32
CA LYS A 343 0.51 -30.90 41.55
C LYS A 343 1.65 -29.90 41.53
N ASN A 344 1.77 -29.15 42.65
CA ASN A 344 2.93 -28.29 42.85
C ASN A 344 4.19 -29.14 43.17
N ASP A 345 5.36 -28.49 43.28
CA ASP A 345 6.65 -29.15 43.55
C ASP A 345 6.65 -29.95 44.88
N ASP A 346 5.73 -29.69 45.78
CA ASP A 346 5.53 -30.41 47.05
C ASP A 346 4.47 -31.54 46.93
N GLY A 347 3.99 -31.84 45.74
CA GLY A 347 3.01 -32.91 45.47
C GLY A 347 1.59 -32.59 45.93
N LYS A 348 1.29 -31.34 46.35
CA LYS A 348 -0.06 -30.89 46.72
C LYS A 348 -0.82 -30.38 45.53
N ASP A 349 -2.11 -30.65 45.54
CA ASP A 349 -3.04 -30.19 44.51
C ASP A 349 -3.11 -28.66 44.51
N LYS A 350 -2.85 -28.07 43.33
CA LYS A 350 -2.97 -26.66 43.06
C LYS A 350 -3.96 -26.49 41.93
N GLU A 351 -5.01 -25.74 42.18
CA GLU A 351 -5.93 -25.34 41.13
C GLU A 351 -5.23 -24.30 40.21
N VAL A 352 -4.99 -24.70 38.97
CA VAL A 352 -4.46 -23.81 37.95
C VAL A 352 -5.59 -23.50 36.99
N SER A 353 -6.05 -22.26 37.03
CA SER A 353 -7.01 -21.79 36.03
C SER A 353 -6.27 -21.29 34.81
N SER A 354 -6.48 -21.94 33.67
CA SER A 354 -6.04 -21.49 32.39
C SER A 354 -7.23 -20.84 31.64
N GLY A 355 -7.11 -19.56 31.39
CA GLY A 355 -8.05 -18.86 30.49
C GLY A 355 -7.67 -19.10 29.04
N LYS A 356 -8.55 -19.69 28.26
CA LYS A 356 -8.41 -19.78 26.81
C LYS A 356 -9.33 -18.76 26.16
N ILE A 357 -8.76 -17.84 25.37
CA ILE A 357 -9.54 -16.91 24.57
C ILE A 357 -9.63 -17.48 23.17
N SER A 358 -10.87 -17.63 22.68
CA SER A 358 -11.17 -17.97 21.30
C SER A 358 -11.84 -16.80 20.60
N ILE A 359 -11.51 -16.60 19.35
CA ILE A 359 -12.16 -15.59 18.52
C ILE A 359 -13.17 -16.29 17.63
N SER A 360 -14.37 -15.75 17.56
CA SER A 360 -15.46 -16.28 16.73
C SER A 360 -16.09 -15.19 15.87
N ALA A 361 -16.58 -15.58 14.70
CA ALA A 361 -17.36 -14.67 13.86
C ALA A 361 -18.77 -14.51 14.44
N ASN A 362 -19.24 -13.26 14.54
CA ASN A 362 -20.57 -12.91 15.00
C ASN A 362 -21.23 -11.93 14.03
N PHE A 363 -22.23 -12.40 13.30
CA PHE A 363 -22.90 -11.60 12.28
C PHE A 363 -23.65 -10.38 12.84
N LYS A 364 -24.10 -10.40 14.11
CA LYS A 364 -24.76 -9.29 14.75
C LYS A 364 -23.81 -8.13 15.08
N ASN A 365 -22.52 -8.41 15.18
CA ASN A 365 -21.49 -7.39 15.43
C ASN A 365 -20.81 -6.94 14.14
N ARG A 366 -21.11 -7.58 13.00
CA ARG A 366 -20.55 -7.23 11.71
C ARG A 366 -21.11 -5.89 11.21
N GLN A 367 -20.43 -4.79 11.49
CA GLN A 367 -20.86 -3.45 11.13
C GLN A 367 -20.61 -3.14 9.65
N VAL A 368 -19.54 -3.72 9.08
CA VAL A 368 -19.18 -3.56 7.67
C VAL A 368 -18.86 -4.91 7.03
N SER A 369 -19.01 -4.96 5.72
CA SER A 369 -18.68 -6.11 4.86
C SER A 369 -17.86 -5.65 3.67
N ALA A 370 -17.24 -6.59 2.97
CA ALA A 370 -16.67 -6.29 1.66
C ALA A 370 -17.74 -5.73 0.73
N SER A 371 -17.41 -4.66 0.01
CA SER A 371 -18.30 -4.02 -0.94
C SER A 371 -18.52 -4.87 -2.18
N LYS A 372 -19.61 -4.62 -2.91
CA LYS A 372 -19.84 -5.25 -4.22
C LYS A 372 -18.79 -4.86 -5.26
N SER A 373 -18.31 -3.62 -5.21
CA SER A 373 -17.22 -3.17 -6.09
C SER A 373 -15.95 -4.02 -5.91
N TYR A 374 -15.55 -4.28 -4.67
CA TYR A 374 -14.39 -5.14 -4.40
C TYR A 374 -14.63 -6.59 -4.83
N LEU A 375 -15.78 -7.16 -4.50
CA LEU A 375 -16.12 -8.54 -4.87
C LEU A 375 -16.11 -8.70 -6.39
N ASN A 376 -16.76 -7.80 -7.11
CA ASN A 376 -16.80 -7.84 -8.58
C ASN A 376 -15.42 -7.66 -9.21
N LEU A 377 -14.59 -6.75 -8.66
CA LEU A 377 -13.21 -6.57 -9.11
C LEU A 377 -12.41 -7.86 -8.93
N SER A 378 -12.47 -8.46 -7.76
CA SER A 378 -11.72 -9.67 -7.43
C SER A 378 -12.22 -10.90 -8.22
N GLU A 379 -13.53 -11.09 -8.33
CA GLU A 379 -14.15 -12.22 -9.01
C GLU A 379 -14.02 -12.16 -10.54
N SER A 380 -13.82 -10.95 -11.11
CA SER A 380 -13.67 -10.75 -12.56
C SER A 380 -12.25 -10.96 -13.08
N GLN A 381 -11.27 -11.21 -12.21
CA GLN A 381 -9.89 -11.43 -12.66
C GLN A 381 -9.75 -12.80 -13.33
N LEU A 382 -8.92 -12.84 -14.36
CA LEU A 382 -8.54 -14.07 -15.03
C LEU A 382 -7.27 -14.63 -14.40
N ALA A 383 -7.27 -15.94 -14.11
CA ALA A 383 -6.09 -16.64 -13.67
C ALA A 383 -5.49 -17.46 -14.82
N HIS A 384 -4.19 -17.62 -14.80
CA HIS A 384 -3.47 -18.48 -15.74
C HIS A 384 -3.18 -19.85 -15.11
N PHE A 385 -3.32 -20.88 -15.92
CA PHE A 385 -2.91 -22.23 -15.59
C PHE A 385 -2.06 -22.81 -16.74
N ASN A 386 -0.87 -23.29 -16.42
CA ASN A 386 0.02 -23.96 -17.37
C ASN A 386 -0.24 -25.46 -17.33
N GLU A 387 -0.66 -26.07 -18.45
CA GLU A 387 -0.97 -27.51 -18.53
C GLU A 387 0.23 -28.43 -18.84
N GLY A 388 1.42 -27.91 -19.08
CA GLY A 388 2.56 -28.68 -19.55
C GLY A 388 3.71 -28.85 -18.59
N PHE A 389 4.31 -30.05 -18.51
CA PHE A 389 5.59 -30.33 -17.86
C PHE A 389 6.80 -30.00 -18.76
N ASP A 390 6.57 -29.84 -20.05
CA ASP A 390 7.60 -29.53 -21.04
C ASP A 390 7.37 -28.12 -21.61
N ASN A 391 8.44 -27.41 -21.90
CA ASN A 391 8.57 -26.01 -22.34
C ASN A 391 7.64 -25.51 -23.47
N VAL A 392 6.64 -26.25 -23.87
CA VAL A 392 5.57 -25.85 -24.80
C VAL A 392 4.28 -25.81 -24.02
N THR A 393 3.95 -24.64 -23.54
CA THR A 393 2.83 -24.44 -22.63
C THR A 393 1.60 -24.00 -23.38
N ASP A 394 0.57 -24.83 -23.36
CA ASP A 394 -0.78 -24.35 -23.59
C ASP A 394 -1.25 -23.59 -22.35
N VAL A 395 -1.18 -22.27 -22.43
CA VAL A 395 -1.69 -21.40 -21.36
C VAL A 395 -3.21 -21.38 -21.45
N LYS A 396 -3.85 -21.75 -20.35
CA LYS A 396 -5.30 -21.71 -20.22
C LYS A 396 -5.70 -20.56 -19.29
N TYR A 397 -6.52 -19.66 -19.81
CA TYR A 397 -7.14 -18.63 -19.01
C TYR A 397 -8.40 -19.16 -18.33
N ILE A 398 -8.50 -18.95 -17.04
CA ILE A 398 -9.58 -19.48 -16.22
C ILE A 398 -10.27 -18.33 -15.49
N GLU A 399 -11.58 -18.24 -15.65
CA GLU A 399 -12.43 -17.29 -14.94
C GLU A 399 -12.67 -17.76 -13.50
N ILE A 400 -11.67 -17.67 -12.64
CA ILE A 400 -11.75 -18.10 -11.24
C ILE A 400 -11.58 -16.93 -10.27
N GLY A 401 -11.29 -15.74 -10.78
CA GLY A 401 -11.01 -14.56 -9.97
C GLY A 401 -9.59 -14.54 -9.38
N ASP A 402 -9.35 -13.56 -8.54
CA ASP A 402 -8.07 -13.33 -7.87
C ASP A 402 -7.93 -14.21 -6.62
N GLY A 403 -6.83 -14.94 -6.49
CA GLY A 403 -6.59 -15.87 -5.39
C GLY A 403 -6.45 -15.18 -4.02
N ARG A 404 -6.04 -13.90 -3.99
CA ARG A 404 -5.91 -13.12 -2.76
C ARG A 404 -7.23 -12.92 -2.00
N ILE A 405 -8.37 -13.07 -2.68
CA ILE A 405 -9.69 -13.00 -2.04
C ILE A 405 -9.83 -14.02 -0.91
N ASN A 406 -9.21 -15.21 -1.05
CA ASN A 406 -9.27 -16.26 -0.04
C ASN A 406 -8.44 -15.94 1.23
N GLY A 407 -7.47 -15.03 1.14
CA GLY A 407 -6.73 -14.49 2.29
C GLY A 407 -7.42 -13.29 2.94
N ASN A 408 -8.26 -12.59 2.19
CA ASN A 408 -8.95 -11.40 2.63
C ASN A 408 -10.32 -11.69 3.25
N LEU A 409 -11.03 -12.68 2.72
CA LEU A 409 -12.43 -12.98 3.04
C LEU A 409 -12.63 -14.47 3.35
N ALA A 410 -13.62 -14.74 4.19
CA ALA A 410 -14.16 -16.10 4.36
C ALA A 410 -15.70 -16.09 4.46
N LYS A 411 -16.33 -17.18 4.02
CA LYS A 411 -17.77 -17.40 4.13
C LYS A 411 -18.08 -18.25 5.34
N PHE A 412 -18.98 -17.77 6.19
CA PHE A 412 -19.45 -18.46 7.38
C PHE A 412 -20.93 -18.79 7.25
N ASN A 413 -21.30 -20.02 7.67
CA ASN A 413 -22.70 -20.40 7.83
C ASN A 413 -23.26 -19.75 9.10
N THR A 414 -24.32 -18.98 8.97
CA THR A 414 -24.99 -18.31 10.07
C THR A 414 -26.43 -18.80 10.18
N THR A 415 -27.11 -18.45 11.25
CA THR A 415 -28.54 -18.75 11.43
C THR A 415 -29.45 -18.07 10.39
N VAL A 416 -28.94 -17.04 9.72
CA VAL A 416 -29.66 -16.29 8.67
C VAL A 416 -29.16 -16.60 7.27
N GLY A 417 -28.28 -17.61 7.12
CA GLY A 417 -27.71 -18.03 5.86
C GLY A 417 -26.19 -17.85 5.79
N LYS A 418 -25.64 -18.04 4.60
CA LYS A 418 -24.21 -17.94 4.33
C LYS A 418 -23.79 -16.48 4.21
N MET A 419 -22.83 -16.06 5.01
CA MET A 419 -22.36 -14.65 5.07
C MET A 419 -20.85 -14.55 4.92
N THR A 420 -20.40 -13.51 4.23
CA THR A 420 -18.97 -13.22 4.02
C THR A 420 -18.47 -12.27 5.10
N PHE A 421 -17.30 -12.58 5.67
CA PHE A 421 -16.59 -11.75 6.65
C PHE A 421 -15.21 -11.36 6.11
N VAL A 422 -14.76 -10.16 6.46
CA VAL A 422 -13.38 -9.73 6.21
C VAL A 422 -12.48 -10.37 7.26
N THR A 423 -11.65 -11.32 6.86
CA THR A 423 -10.82 -12.13 7.76
C THR A 423 -9.37 -11.65 7.84
N LYS A 424 -8.97 -10.71 7.01
CA LYS A 424 -7.60 -10.20 6.98
C LYS A 424 -7.11 -9.66 8.32
N ARG A 425 -8.01 -9.06 9.11
CA ARG A 425 -7.72 -8.55 10.46
C ARG A 425 -7.94 -9.57 11.56
N ALA A 426 -8.64 -10.66 11.26
CA ALA A 426 -8.78 -11.81 12.13
C ALA A 426 -8.39 -13.05 11.32
N PHE A 427 -7.23 -13.61 11.63
CA PHE A 427 -6.71 -14.76 10.91
C PHE A 427 -7.54 -16.00 11.23
N VAL A 428 -8.09 -16.65 10.21
CA VAL A 428 -8.86 -17.88 10.37
C VAL A 428 -7.98 -19.08 10.05
N ASN A 429 -7.68 -19.89 11.06
CA ASN A 429 -6.90 -21.11 10.86
C ASN A 429 -7.71 -22.18 10.14
N SER A 430 -7.08 -22.84 9.20
CA SER A 430 -7.48 -24.06 8.48
C SER A 430 -8.89 -24.12 7.90
N GLY A 431 -8.97 -24.10 6.59
CA GLY A 431 -10.16 -24.47 5.80
C GLY A 431 -11.21 -23.39 5.60
N ALA A 432 -11.19 -22.29 6.35
CA ALA A 432 -12.05 -21.16 6.06
C ALA A 432 -11.44 -20.32 4.94
N ASN A 433 -12.13 -20.25 3.83
CA ASN A 433 -11.75 -19.46 2.67
C ASN A 433 -13.01 -18.89 2.00
N TYR A 434 -12.83 -18.09 0.98
CA TYR A 434 -13.94 -17.48 0.26
C TYR A 434 -14.80 -18.52 -0.48
N THR A 435 -14.20 -19.57 -0.98
CA THR A 435 -14.89 -20.67 -1.70
C THR A 435 -15.52 -21.70 -0.77
N GLY A 436 -14.97 -21.88 0.43
CA GLY A 436 -15.50 -22.78 1.45
C GLY A 436 -16.60 -22.17 2.33
N SER A 437 -17.04 -22.93 3.32
CA SER A 437 -18.01 -22.46 4.32
C SER A 437 -17.66 -23.00 5.70
N PHE A 438 -17.73 -22.10 6.69
CA PHE A 438 -17.54 -22.43 8.09
C PHE A 438 -18.80 -22.18 8.89
N SER A 439 -19.00 -22.95 9.95
CA SER A 439 -20.02 -22.64 10.95
C SER A 439 -19.49 -21.62 11.93
N ILE A 440 -20.33 -20.64 12.27
CA ILE A 440 -20.01 -19.65 13.31
C ILE A 440 -19.75 -20.39 14.62
N GLY A 441 -18.65 -20.06 15.29
CA GLY A 441 -18.27 -20.63 16.58
C GLY A 441 -17.48 -21.94 16.51
N THR A 442 -17.26 -22.54 15.32
CA THR A 442 -16.50 -23.80 15.16
C THR A 442 -15.09 -23.63 14.61
N GLY A 443 -14.78 -22.48 14.03
CA GLY A 443 -13.44 -22.16 13.52
C GLY A 443 -12.55 -21.53 14.59
N SER A 444 -11.29 -21.97 14.69
CA SER A 444 -10.31 -21.24 15.49
C SER A 444 -9.77 -20.06 14.69
N CYS A 445 -10.07 -18.85 15.13
CA CYS A 445 -9.49 -17.63 14.61
C CYS A 445 -8.37 -17.16 15.55
N SER A 446 -7.30 -16.65 15.00
CA SER A 446 -6.36 -15.81 15.74
C SER A 446 -6.36 -14.42 15.10
N TYR A 447 -6.11 -13.39 15.86
CA TYR A 447 -6.06 -12.05 15.29
C TYR A 447 -4.62 -11.59 15.07
N ASN A 448 -4.45 -10.62 14.22
CA ASN A 448 -3.15 -10.04 13.96
C ASN A 448 -2.73 -9.16 15.15
N TYR A 449 -1.59 -9.46 15.71
CA TYR A 449 -0.98 -8.67 16.79
C TYR A 449 -0.21 -7.46 16.29
N THR A 450 -0.13 -7.30 14.97
CA THR A 450 0.64 -6.24 14.32
C THR A 450 -0.19 -5.56 13.23
N PHE A 451 0.14 -4.28 13.01
CA PHE A 451 -0.39 -3.49 11.90
C PHE A 451 0.75 -3.18 10.95
N PRO A 452 0.84 -3.85 9.80
CA PRO A 452 1.76 -3.45 8.73
C PRO A 452 1.42 -2.03 8.27
N LEU A 453 2.42 -1.15 8.26
CA LEU A 453 2.31 0.22 7.73
C LEU A 453 2.83 0.29 6.30
N TYR A 454 3.88 -0.48 6.04
CA TYR A 454 4.50 -0.58 4.73
C TYR A 454 4.81 -2.02 4.39
N ARG A 455 4.48 -2.42 3.16
CA ARG A 455 4.80 -3.72 2.58
C ARG A 455 5.51 -3.56 1.25
N LEU A 456 6.38 -4.50 0.91
CA LEU A 456 7.21 -4.45 -0.29
C LEU A 456 6.37 -4.27 -1.57
N ARG A 457 5.33 -5.09 -1.76
CA ARG A 457 4.43 -4.99 -2.93
C ARG A 457 3.70 -3.66 -3.00
N GLN A 458 3.30 -3.11 -1.87
CA GLN A 458 2.71 -1.78 -1.80
C GLN A 458 3.68 -0.70 -2.31
N ILE A 459 4.98 -0.82 -2.02
CA ILE A 459 6.00 0.12 -2.51
C ILE A 459 6.19 -0.03 -4.02
N TYR A 460 6.18 -1.26 -4.55
CA TYR A 460 6.20 -1.47 -6.00
C TYR A 460 4.98 -0.86 -6.71
N LEU A 461 3.79 -0.92 -6.11
CA LEU A 461 2.59 -0.27 -6.67
C LEU A 461 2.69 1.26 -6.64
N ARG A 462 3.22 1.84 -5.57
CA ARG A 462 3.50 3.29 -5.49
C ARG A 462 4.59 3.71 -6.47
N PHE A 463 5.62 2.88 -6.64
CA PHE A 463 6.63 3.07 -7.66
C PHE A 463 6.00 3.04 -9.06
N ALA A 464 5.14 2.06 -9.35
CA ALA A 464 4.41 2.01 -10.62
C ALA A 464 3.57 3.27 -10.87
N GLU A 465 2.88 3.80 -9.85
CA GLU A 465 2.14 5.06 -9.96
C GLU A 465 3.07 6.24 -10.29
N ALA A 466 4.19 6.36 -9.59
CA ALA A 466 5.17 7.41 -9.83
C ALA A 466 5.79 7.32 -11.23
N VAL A 467 6.20 6.13 -11.65
CA VAL A 467 6.75 5.82 -12.99
C VAL A 467 5.74 6.15 -14.09
N ASN A 468 4.47 5.74 -13.90
CA ASN A 468 3.39 6.04 -14.83
C ASN A 468 3.21 7.55 -15.01
N ARG A 469 3.08 8.28 -13.91
CA ARG A 469 2.90 9.73 -13.92
C ARG A 469 4.13 10.51 -14.38
N ALA A 470 5.32 9.93 -14.26
CA ALA A 470 6.55 10.46 -14.85
C ALA A 470 6.63 10.28 -16.38
N GLY A 471 5.66 9.61 -17.00
CA GLY A 471 5.58 9.45 -18.46
C GLY A 471 6.07 8.11 -19.00
N TYR A 472 6.09 7.07 -18.16
CA TYR A 472 6.55 5.73 -18.52
C TYR A 472 5.46 4.67 -18.26
N PRO A 473 4.29 4.75 -18.96
CA PRO A 473 3.15 3.88 -18.68
C PRO A 473 3.43 2.40 -18.96
N ARG A 474 4.29 2.07 -19.92
CA ARG A 474 4.61 0.68 -20.26
C ARG A 474 5.53 0.03 -19.22
N TYR A 475 6.47 0.79 -18.68
CA TYR A 475 7.26 0.35 -17.51
C TYR A 475 6.36 0.13 -16.30
N ALA A 476 5.44 1.05 -16.03
CA ALA A 476 4.49 0.89 -14.95
C ALA A 476 3.60 -0.36 -15.13
N TYR A 477 3.16 -0.62 -16.35
CA TYR A 477 2.41 -1.83 -16.66
C TYR A 477 3.25 -3.10 -16.46
N ALA A 478 4.55 -3.06 -16.82
CA ALA A 478 5.46 -4.19 -16.57
C ALA A 478 5.60 -4.51 -15.08
N ILE A 479 5.62 -3.49 -14.21
CA ILE A 479 5.65 -3.71 -12.75
C ILE A 479 4.42 -4.50 -12.28
N LEU A 480 3.26 -4.23 -12.88
CA LEU A 480 2.04 -4.96 -12.52
C LEU A 480 2.07 -6.41 -13.02
N ARG A 481 2.49 -6.61 -14.28
CA ARG A 481 2.30 -7.87 -14.97
C ARG A 481 3.51 -8.83 -14.88
N ASP A 482 4.69 -8.39 -15.31
CA ASP A 482 5.85 -9.29 -15.49
C ASP A 482 6.97 -9.04 -14.48
N GLY A 483 6.92 -7.92 -13.76
CA GLY A 483 8.05 -7.41 -12.98
C GLY A 483 9.13 -6.78 -13.87
N LEU A 484 10.02 -6.03 -13.24
CA LEU A 484 11.14 -5.40 -13.90
C LEU A 484 12.44 -6.16 -13.60
N SER A 485 13.05 -6.75 -14.61
CA SER A 485 14.28 -7.52 -14.51
C SER A 485 15.06 -7.48 -15.81
N SER A 486 16.26 -8.01 -15.81
CA SER A 486 17.06 -8.21 -17.03
C SER A 486 16.37 -9.12 -18.06
N LYS A 487 15.39 -9.90 -17.64
CA LYS A 487 14.59 -10.78 -18.51
C LYS A 487 13.43 -10.05 -19.18
N THR A 488 12.88 -9.05 -18.52
CA THR A 488 11.71 -8.30 -19.00
C THR A 488 12.06 -6.98 -19.66
N ILE A 489 13.25 -6.45 -19.38
CA ILE A 489 13.75 -5.19 -19.96
C ILE A 489 14.96 -5.50 -20.85
N PRO A 490 14.97 -5.04 -22.09
CA PRO A 490 16.13 -5.21 -22.98
C PRO A 490 17.38 -4.57 -22.41
N SER A 491 18.46 -5.35 -22.28
CA SER A 491 19.72 -4.93 -21.63
C SER A 491 20.56 -3.95 -22.44
N ILE A 492 20.34 -3.82 -23.75
CA ILE A 492 21.17 -3.02 -24.64
C ILE A 492 20.30 -2.12 -25.49
N LEU A 493 20.45 -0.80 -25.32
CA LEU A 493 19.75 0.24 -26.09
C LEU A 493 20.50 0.65 -27.37
N THR A 494 21.56 -0.09 -27.73
CA THR A 494 22.36 0.18 -28.93
C THR A 494 22.35 -1.02 -29.84
N ASP A 495 22.47 -0.75 -31.13
CA ASP A 495 22.69 -1.80 -32.12
C ASP A 495 23.97 -2.55 -31.81
N SER A 496 24.02 -3.84 -32.04
CA SER A 496 25.22 -4.66 -31.92
C SER A 496 25.68 -5.12 -33.28
N ILE A 497 26.92 -5.51 -33.35
CA ILE A 497 27.50 -6.13 -34.53
C ILE A 497 27.54 -7.65 -34.30
N ASN A 498 26.92 -8.43 -35.19
CA ASN A 498 26.93 -9.88 -35.09
C ASN A 498 28.29 -10.47 -35.60
N GLU A 499 28.43 -11.80 -35.49
CA GLU A 499 29.63 -12.54 -35.91
C GLU A 499 29.96 -12.37 -37.38
N ASN A 500 28.98 -11.98 -38.21
CA ASN A 500 29.15 -11.73 -39.65
C ASN A 500 29.39 -10.25 -39.96
N ASN A 501 29.72 -9.45 -38.95
CA ASN A 501 29.94 -8.00 -39.08
C ASN A 501 28.72 -7.19 -39.55
N GLN A 502 27.52 -7.73 -39.35
CA GLN A 502 26.28 -7.06 -39.70
C GLN A 502 25.71 -6.34 -38.45
N ILE A 503 25.16 -5.15 -38.66
CA ILE A 503 24.48 -4.41 -37.63
C ILE A 503 23.17 -5.16 -37.32
N VAL A 504 23.03 -5.63 -36.08
CA VAL A 504 21.79 -6.19 -35.56
C VAL A 504 21.07 -5.08 -34.82
N PRO A 505 19.96 -4.59 -35.38
CA PRO A 505 19.18 -3.54 -34.75
C PRO A 505 18.74 -3.98 -33.36
N TYR A 506 18.79 -3.07 -32.41
CA TYR A 506 18.30 -3.28 -31.06
C TYR A 506 16.88 -3.89 -31.03
N ALA A 507 16.05 -3.44 -31.92
CA ALA A 507 14.70 -3.91 -32.15
C ALA A 507 14.51 -5.43 -32.36
N SER A 508 15.50 -6.06 -32.99
CA SER A 508 15.44 -7.51 -33.23
C SER A 508 15.90 -8.36 -32.05
N ARG A 509 16.29 -7.71 -30.95
CA ARG A 509 16.79 -8.33 -29.73
C ARG A 509 15.84 -8.19 -28.54
N VAL A 510 14.59 -7.85 -28.80
CA VAL A 510 13.57 -7.78 -27.76
C VAL A 510 13.43 -9.16 -27.15
N VAL A 511 13.75 -9.26 -25.88
CA VAL A 511 13.67 -10.51 -25.12
C VAL A 511 12.21 -10.83 -24.82
N ASP A 512 11.88 -12.11 -24.81
CA ASP A 512 10.56 -12.61 -24.41
C ASP A 512 10.13 -11.95 -23.07
N GLY A 513 8.96 -11.36 -23.04
CA GLY A 513 8.32 -10.91 -21.81
C GLY A 513 7.81 -9.47 -21.78
N ALA A 514 8.61 -8.46 -22.11
CA ALA A 514 8.19 -7.05 -22.07
C ALA A 514 8.28 -6.35 -23.43
N SER A 515 7.90 -7.06 -24.48
CA SER A 515 7.93 -6.54 -25.86
C SER A 515 6.97 -5.36 -26.10
N TYR A 516 6.07 -5.07 -25.16
CA TYR A 516 5.23 -3.89 -25.19
C TYR A 516 5.92 -2.60 -24.73
N ILE A 517 7.12 -2.67 -24.12
CA ILE A 517 7.92 -1.48 -23.83
C ILE A 517 8.56 -1.02 -25.14
N ASP A 518 8.11 0.09 -25.70
CA ASP A 518 8.60 0.57 -26.97
C ASP A 518 9.97 1.25 -26.89
N ILE A 519 10.62 1.33 -28.04
CA ILE A 519 11.98 1.88 -28.17
C ILE A 519 12.06 3.36 -27.71
N ASN A 520 11.01 4.14 -27.90
CA ASN A 520 11.01 5.55 -27.48
C ASN A 520 10.96 5.68 -25.99
N GLU A 521 10.15 4.84 -25.32
CA GLU A 521 10.08 4.79 -23.87
C GLU A 521 11.42 4.30 -23.28
N LEU A 522 12.03 3.26 -23.87
CA LEU A 522 13.35 2.79 -23.50
C LEU A 522 14.45 3.86 -23.65
N ARG A 523 14.42 4.63 -24.74
CA ARG A 523 15.38 5.72 -24.95
C ARG A 523 15.24 6.84 -23.94
N ARG A 524 14.00 7.22 -23.58
CA ARG A 524 13.75 8.18 -22.50
C ARG A 524 14.24 7.63 -21.15
N ALA A 525 13.97 6.36 -20.90
CA ALA A 525 14.36 5.68 -19.67
C ALA A 525 15.88 5.51 -19.49
N LYS A 526 16.66 5.51 -20.58
CA LYS A 526 18.10 5.33 -20.55
C LYS A 526 18.84 6.26 -19.59
N ASN A 527 18.36 7.48 -19.45
CA ASN A 527 18.97 8.49 -18.59
C ASN A 527 18.31 8.56 -17.19
N MET A 528 17.36 7.68 -16.92
CA MET A 528 16.63 7.64 -15.64
C MET A 528 17.20 6.52 -14.77
N PRO A 529 18.06 6.83 -13.77
CA PRO A 529 18.69 5.81 -12.94
C PRO A 529 17.68 4.95 -12.17
N TRP A 530 16.51 5.47 -11.93
CA TRP A 530 15.40 4.76 -11.26
C TRP A 530 14.63 3.79 -12.18
N LEU A 531 15.04 3.62 -13.43
CA LEU A 531 14.54 2.60 -14.35
C LEU A 531 15.62 1.60 -14.78
N ASP A 532 16.77 1.58 -14.11
CA ASP A 532 17.85 0.64 -14.39
C ASP A 532 17.67 -0.68 -13.61
N PHE A 533 16.88 -1.58 -14.17
CA PHE A 533 16.66 -2.94 -13.66
C PHE A 533 17.46 -4.00 -14.43
N ASN A 534 18.26 -3.58 -15.40
CA ASN A 534 19.01 -4.47 -16.30
C ASN A 534 20.38 -4.86 -15.82
N SER A 535 21.02 -4.00 -15.03
CA SER A 535 22.44 -4.13 -14.75
C SER A 535 22.75 -5.21 -13.72
N GLU A 536 21.74 -5.67 -12.96
CA GLU A 536 21.99 -6.46 -11.78
C GLU A 536 21.09 -7.71 -11.68
N SER A 537 21.75 -8.85 -11.48
CA SER A 537 21.08 -10.17 -11.41
C SER A 537 20.12 -10.34 -10.21
N TYR A 538 20.22 -9.50 -9.18
CA TYR A 538 19.30 -9.60 -8.04
C TYR A 538 17.87 -9.21 -8.40
N PHE A 539 17.64 -8.53 -9.52
CA PHE A 539 16.30 -8.27 -10.02
C PHE A 539 15.70 -9.42 -10.84
N ASP A 540 16.47 -10.45 -11.18
CA ASP A 540 16.01 -11.55 -12.05
C ASP A 540 14.85 -12.39 -11.49
N LYS A 541 14.57 -12.24 -10.19
CA LYS A 541 13.47 -12.94 -9.50
C LYS A 541 12.23 -12.07 -9.29
N VAL A 542 12.26 -10.83 -9.74
CA VAL A 542 11.11 -9.93 -9.60
C VAL A 542 9.98 -10.43 -10.47
N GLN A 543 8.84 -10.66 -9.85
CA GLN A 543 7.58 -11.00 -10.52
C GLN A 543 6.63 -9.80 -10.52
N GLY A 544 5.72 -9.77 -11.48
CA GLY A 544 4.65 -8.78 -11.50
C GLY A 544 3.71 -8.92 -10.29
N ILE A 545 3.23 -7.79 -9.79
CA ILE A 545 2.37 -7.82 -8.60
C ILE A 545 1.07 -8.59 -8.89
N HIS A 546 0.51 -8.44 -10.08
CA HIS A 546 -0.68 -9.18 -10.52
C HIS A 546 -0.41 -10.68 -10.67
N GLU A 547 0.75 -11.03 -11.21
CA GLU A 547 1.18 -12.43 -11.35
C GLU A 547 1.14 -13.18 -10.02
N THR A 548 1.60 -12.55 -8.94
CA THR A 548 1.61 -13.19 -7.61
C THR A 548 0.21 -13.47 -7.04
N GLY A 549 -0.82 -12.75 -7.49
CA GLY A 549 -2.22 -12.92 -7.07
C GLY A 549 -3.07 -13.79 -7.97
N CYS A 550 -2.77 -13.78 -9.27
CA CYS A 550 -3.56 -14.48 -10.30
C CYS A 550 -2.81 -15.63 -10.99
N ASN A 551 -1.61 -15.97 -10.51
CA ASN A 551 -0.74 -17.01 -11.09
C ASN A 551 -0.50 -16.79 -12.60
N VAL A 552 -0.40 -15.52 -13.01
CA VAL A 552 -0.18 -15.15 -14.40
C VAL A 552 1.28 -15.32 -14.73
N THR A 553 1.62 -16.35 -15.48
CA THR A 553 2.96 -16.48 -16.06
C THR A 553 3.07 -15.62 -17.31
N SER A 554 4.29 -15.14 -17.63
CA SER A 554 4.53 -14.36 -18.83
C SER A 554 4.04 -15.10 -20.07
N ASP A 555 3.05 -14.51 -20.77
CA ASP A 555 2.58 -15.01 -22.03
C ASP A 555 3.45 -14.48 -23.16
N LYS A 556 3.78 -15.31 -24.13
CA LYS A 556 4.64 -14.92 -25.27
C LYS A 556 3.97 -13.89 -26.19
N ASP A 557 2.65 -13.75 -26.12
CA ASP A 557 1.89 -12.75 -26.89
C ASP A 557 1.63 -11.46 -26.10
N THR A 558 2.70 -10.91 -25.53
CA THR A 558 2.64 -9.72 -24.67
C THR A 558 2.32 -8.42 -25.41
N LEU A 559 2.61 -8.36 -26.70
CA LEU A 559 2.36 -7.16 -27.53
C LEU A 559 0.86 -6.84 -27.63
N SER A 560 0.05 -7.88 -27.85
CA SER A 560 -1.39 -7.68 -27.96
C SER A 560 -2.03 -7.33 -26.62
N LEU A 561 -1.50 -7.85 -25.51
CA LEU A 561 -2.13 -7.71 -24.20
C LEU A 561 -2.10 -6.27 -23.68
N TYR A 562 -0.97 -5.58 -23.72
CA TYR A 562 -0.88 -4.17 -23.30
C TYR A 562 -1.87 -3.32 -24.10
N HIS A 563 -1.82 -3.43 -25.41
CA HIS A 563 -2.65 -2.63 -26.32
C HIS A 563 -4.14 -2.92 -26.13
N VAL A 564 -4.51 -4.20 -25.97
CA VAL A 564 -5.90 -4.59 -25.73
C VAL A 564 -6.39 -4.07 -24.39
N VAL A 565 -5.66 -4.31 -23.32
CA VAL A 565 -6.08 -3.93 -21.94
C VAL A 565 -6.14 -2.40 -21.81
N VAL A 566 -5.13 -1.70 -22.32
CA VAL A 566 -5.11 -0.23 -22.27
C VAL A 566 -6.17 0.36 -23.19
N GLY A 567 -6.38 -0.21 -24.37
CA GLY A 567 -7.46 0.19 -25.28
C GLY A 567 -8.84 0.01 -24.67
N GLN A 568 -9.09 -1.09 -23.98
CA GLN A 568 -10.33 -1.33 -23.23
C GLN A 568 -10.56 -0.27 -22.14
N ARG A 569 -9.49 0.09 -21.40
CA ARG A 569 -9.58 1.10 -20.34
C ARG A 569 -9.86 2.50 -20.90
N ILE A 570 -9.22 2.89 -21.99
CA ILE A 570 -9.49 4.18 -22.64
C ILE A 570 -10.94 4.24 -23.11
N ALA A 571 -11.41 3.21 -23.81
CA ALA A 571 -12.78 3.16 -24.30
C ALA A 571 -13.83 3.17 -23.18
N ALA A 572 -13.55 2.45 -22.08
CA ALA A 572 -14.43 2.44 -20.91
C ALA A 572 -14.50 3.80 -20.22
N GLU A 573 -13.39 4.51 -20.10
CA GLU A 573 -13.34 5.83 -19.47
C GLU A 573 -14.08 6.88 -20.31
N GLU A 574 -13.92 6.86 -21.63
CA GLU A 574 -14.63 7.75 -22.54
C GLU A 574 -16.14 7.46 -22.55
N ALA A 575 -16.53 6.19 -22.57
CA ALA A 575 -17.94 5.79 -22.48
C ALA A 575 -18.56 6.25 -21.16
N ARG A 576 -17.84 6.08 -20.04
CA ARG A 576 -18.26 6.57 -18.72
C ARG A 576 -18.46 8.08 -18.72
N SER A 577 -17.52 8.83 -19.27
CA SER A 577 -17.57 10.29 -19.34
C SER A 577 -18.72 10.79 -20.21
N ALA A 578 -19.06 10.03 -21.25
CA ALA A 578 -20.18 10.32 -22.14
C ALA A 578 -21.53 9.78 -21.63
N GLY A 579 -21.55 8.97 -20.57
CA GLY A 579 -22.75 8.28 -20.09
C GLY A 579 -23.30 7.24 -21.08
N THR A 580 -22.42 6.63 -21.87
CA THR A 580 -22.77 5.64 -22.90
C THR A 580 -22.17 4.25 -22.57
N ALA A 581 -22.65 3.22 -23.25
CA ALA A 581 -22.04 1.90 -23.17
C ALA A 581 -20.68 1.85 -23.89
N VAL A 582 -19.79 0.98 -23.43
CA VAL A 582 -18.49 0.75 -24.09
C VAL A 582 -18.73 0.19 -25.49
N ASN A 583 -18.17 0.85 -26.50
CA ASN A 583 -18.28 0.43 -27.88
C ASN A 583 -17.08 -0.47 -28.26
N PRO A 584 -17.31 -1.74 -28.68
CA PRO A 584 -16.24 -2.64 -29.11
C PRO A 584 -15.39 -2.08 -30.26
N ALA A 585 -15.98 -1.28 -31.15
CA ALA A 585 -15.23 -0.65 -32.23
C ALA A 585 -14.22 0.39 -31.72
N GLU A 586 -14.55 1.12 -30.64
CA GLU A 586 -13.62 2.05 -30.00
C GLU A 586 -12.48 1.29 -29.31
N VAL A 587 -12.76 0.16 -28.64
CA VAL A 587 -11.72 -0.70 -28.08
C VAL A 587 -10.73 -1.11 -29.17
N LEU A 588 -11.23 -1.59 -30.31
CA LEU A 588 -10.38 -2.00 -31.44
C LEU A 588 -9.60 -0.81 -32.02
N ARG A 589 -10.25 0.35 -32.12
CA ARG A 589 -9.63 1.58 -32.62
C ARG A 589 -8.44 1.98 -31.73
N TYR A 590 -8.63 2.02 -30.42
CA TYR A 590 -7.54 2.36 -29.49
C TYR A 590 -6.45 1.29 -29.46
N THR A 591 -6.81 0.01 -29.49
CA THR A 591 -5.83 -1.09 -29.58
C THR A 591 -4.93 -0.90 -30.78
N ASN A 592 -5.50 -0.66 -31.98
CA ASN A 592 -4.73 -0.46 -33.21
C ASN A 592 -3.89 0.84 -33.18
N LEU A 593 -4.42 1.92 -32.58
CA LEU A 593 -3.70 3.18 -32.45
C LEU A 593 -2.45 3.01 -31.57
N LEU A 594 -2.61 2.37 -30.42
CA LEU A 594 -1.52 2.12 -29.49
C LEU A 594 -0.46 1.19 -30.09
N GLN A 595 -0.87 0.18 -30.87
CA GLN A 595 0.07 -0.65 -31.61
C GLN A 595 0.90 0.17 -32.60
N LYS A 596 0.28 1.06 -33.36
CA LYS A 596 0.99 1.92 -34.29
C LYS A 596 1.96 2.89 -33.63
N GLU A 597 1.56 3.44 -32.49
CA GLU A 597 2.40 4.37 -31.73
C GLU A 597 3.57 3.69 -31.03
N GLY A 598 3.46 2.41 -30.70
CA GLY A 598 4.37 1.71 -29.81
C GLY A 598 5.18 0.58 -30.41
N THR A 599 4.76 -0.01 -31.50
CA THR A 599 5.31 -1.31 -31.92
C THR A 599 6.03 -1.32 -33.24
N ASN A 600 5.94 -0.29 -34.07
CA ASN A 600 6.79 -0.23 -35.26
C ASN A 600 8.19 0.23 -34.89
N VAL A 601 8.86 -0.65 -34.19
CA VAL A 601 10.29 -0.55 -33.94
C VAL A 601 11.04 -0.41 -35.26
N SER A 602 10.56 -1.08 -36.34
CA SER A 602 11.09 -0.92 -37.68
C SER A 602 10.90 0.51 -38.23
N ASP A 603 9.76 1.17 -37.95
CA ASP A 603 9.50 2.54 -38.44
C ASP A 603 10.29 3.60 -37.66
N VAL A 604 10.63 3.32 -36.40
CA VAL A 604 11.44 4.22 -35.56
C VAL A 604 12.94 4.02 -35.83
N TYR A 605 13.34 2.80 -36.17
CA TYR A 605 14.74 2.44 -36.48
C TYR A 605 15.07 2.53 -37.98
N ASN A 606 14.08 2.66 -38.82
CA ASN A 606 14.27 2.92 -40.22
C ASN A 606 13.88 4.38 -40.53
N PRO A 607 14.69 5.36 -40.09
CA PRO A 607 14.65 6.63 -40.76
C PRO A 607 15.12 6.29 -42.19
N THR A 608 14.17 6.17 -43.09
CA THR A 608 14.32 6.13 -44.52
C THR A 608 15.78 6.07 -45.00
N GLY A 609 16.32 4.88 -45.19
CA GLY A 609 17.55 4.71 -45.91
C GLY A 609 18.72 4.00 -45.23
N ALA A 610 18.84 3.96 -43.91
CA ALA A 610 20.02 3.40 -43.26
C ALA A 610 20.19 1.86 -43.43
N LEU A 611 19.10 1.14 -43.69
CA LEU A 611 19.17 -0.30 -44.00
C LEU A 611 19.34 -0.57 -45.51
N ALA A 612 18.92 0.35 -46.38
CA ALA A 612 19.15 0.23 -47.83
C ALA A 612 20.62 0.39 -48.15
N ASP A 613 21.34 1.22 -47.39
CA ASP A 613 22.77 1.46 -47.62
C ASP A 613 23.65 0.28 -47.20
N ALA A 614 23.18 -0.57 -46.25
CA ALA A 614 23.87 -1.78 -45.86
C ALA A 614 23.88 -2.88 -46.95
N GLU A 615 22.89 -2.88 -47.84
CA GLU A 615 22.87 -3.78 -49.02
C GLU A 615 23.81 -3.30 -50.15
N THR A 616 24.15 -2.03 -50.20
CA THR A 616 25.00 -1.45 -51.25
C THR A 616 26.47 -1.37 -50.88
N GLY A 617 26.87 -1.69 -49.63
CA GLY A 617 28.24 -1.69 -49.18
C GLY A 617 28.89 -0.29 -49.05
N GLU A 618 28.08 0.77 -49.11
CA GLU A 618 28.56 2.12 -48.82
C GLU A 618 28.65 2.36 -47.32
N THR A 619 29.66 3.08 -46.87
CA THR A 619 29.85 3.42 -45.46
C THR A 619 28.65 4.21 -44.98
N PRO A 620 27.93 3.75 -43.94
CA PRO A 620 26.78 4.48 -43.42
C PRO A 620 27.20 5.90 -43.07
N ALA A 621 26.44 6.90 -43.53
CA ALA A 621 26.58 8.25 -43.02
C ALA A 621 26.47 8.23 -41.47
N GLU A 622 27.30 9.03 -40.79
CA GLU A 622 27.22 9.10 -39.32
C GLU A 622 25.74 9.19 -38.90
N PRO A 623 25.27 8.34 -37.95
CA PRO A 623 23.91 8.37 -37.54
C PRO A 623 23.57 9.78 -37.05
N LEU A 624 22.61 10.40 -37.67
CA LEU A 624 22.03 11.68 -37.17
C LEU A 624 21.83 11.55 -35.69
N PRO A 625 22.29 12.51 -34.87
CA PRO A 625 22.01 12.51 -33.43
C PRO A 625 20.53 12.25 -33.26
N ALA A 626 20.20 11.19 -32.55
CA ALA A 626 18.81 10.80 -32.34
C ALA A 626 18.09 12.04 -31.78
N ALA A 627 17.09 12.52 -32.51
CA ALA A 627 16.26 13.60 -32.00
C ALA A 627 15.75 13.19 -30.64
N ASP A 628 15.70 14.12 -29.68
CA ASP A 628 15.18 13.84 -28.35
C ASP A 628 13.82 13.14 -28.51
N PRO A 629 13.62 12.00 -27.84
CA PRO A 629 12.39 11.23 -28.01
C PRO A 629 11.19 12.07 -27.64
N VAL A 630 10.35 12.37 -28.62
CA VAL A 630 9.14 13.16 -28.42
C VAL A 630 8.12 12.27 -27.73
N ILE A 631 7.52 12.77 -26.66
CA ILE A 631 6.41 12.08 -25.99
C ILE A 631 5.18 12.20 -26.90
N PRO A 632 4.55 11.07 -27.30
CA PRO A 632 3.36 11.12 -28.15
C PRO A 632 2.20 11.87 -27.49
N ALA A 633 1.37 12.55 -28.27
CA ALA A 633 0.20 13.26 -27.76
C ALA A 633 -0.84 12.34 -27.07
N SER A 634 -0.83 11.06 -27.40
CA SER A 634 -1.70 10.04 -26.77
C SER A 634 -1.20 9.54 -25.40
N ILE A 635 0.00 9.89 -24.97
CA ILE A 635 0.60 9.37 -23.73
C ILE A 635 -0.28 9.66 -22.52
N GLY A 636 -0.95 10.79 -22.45
CA GLY A 636 -1.86 11.13 -21.35
C GLY A 636 -3.02 10.13 -21.23
N LYS A 637 -3.57 9.65 -22.33
CA LYS A 637 -4.60 8.59 -22.33
C LYS A 637 -4.05 7.26 -21.84
N GLN A 638 -2.83 6.89 -22.27
CA GLN A 638 -2.15 5.69 -21.81
C GLN A 638 -1.87 5.77 -20.28
N ILE A 639 -1.36 6.91 -19.82
CA ILE A 639 -1.11 7.15 -18.40
C ILE A 639 -2.39 6.99 -17.58
N ASN A 640 -3.50 7.60 -18.03
CA ASN A 640 -4.78 7.49 -17.32
C ASN A 640 -5.31 6.04 -17.30
N ALA A 641 -5.19 5.31 -18.41
CA ALA A 641 -5.61 3.92 -18.51
C ALA A 641 -4.77 2.99 -17.60
N VAL A 642 -3.44 3.14 -17.63
CA VAL A 642 -2.53 2.37 -16.78
C VAL A 642 -2.71 2.73 -15.30
N GLU A 643 -2.96 4.01 -14.97
CA GLU A 643 -3.29 4.41 -13.59
C GLU A 643 -4.56 3.71 -13.08
N SER A 644 -5.55 3.50 -13.95
CA SER A 644 -6.73 2.72 -13.56
C SER A 644 -6.40 1.27 -13.24
N LEU A 645 -5.48 0.65 -14.00
CA LEU A 645 -4.98 -0.70 -13.69
C LEU A 645 -4.19 -0.73 -12.37
N ILE A 646 -3.32 0.24 -12.14
CA ILE A 646 -2.57 0.38 -10.89
C ILE A 646 -3.54 0.54 -9.71
N CYS A 647 -4.59 1.34 -9.87
CA CYS A 647 -5.61 1.57 -8.87
C CYS A 647 -6.40 0.28 -8.54
N ASP A 648 -6.74 -0.52 -9.55
CA ASP A 648 -7.36 -1.83 -9.37
C ASP A 648 -6.42 -2.80 -8.66
N GLU A 649 -5.15 -2.83 -9.05
CA GLU A 649 -4.16 -3.70 -8.41
C GLU A 649 -3.90 -3.30 -6.95
N MET A 650 -3.89 -2.00 -6.62
CA MET A 650 -3.86 -1.52 -5.23
C MET A 650 -5.07 -2.03 -4.44
N ALA A 651 -6.26 -2.07 -5.06
CA ALA A 651 -7.46 -2.62 -4.42
C ALA A 651 -7.35 -4.13 -4.13
N LEU A 652 -6.75 -4.89 -5.04
CA LEU A 652 -6.57 -6.33 -4.87
C LEU A 652 -5.48 -6.65 -3.85
N GLU A 653 -4.33 -5.97 -3.94
CA GLU A 653 -3.16 -6.26 -3.11
C GLU A 653 -3.28 -5.72 -1.68
N THR A 654 -3.78 -4.49 -1.51
CA THR A 654 -3.85 -3.84 -0.21
C THR A 654 -5.27 -3.77 0.38
N ALA A 655 -6.15 -4.68 -0.06
CA ALA A 655 -7.51 -4.77 0.46
C ALA A 655 -7.54 -4.83 1.99
N PHE A 656 -8.38 -3.99 2.62
CA PHE A 656 -8.60 -3.94 4.07
C PHE A 656 -7.34 -3.67 4.92
N GLU A 657 -6.37 -2.95 4.34
CA GLU A 657 -5.15 -2.52 5.05
C GLU A 657 -5.19 -1.04 5.49
N GLY A 658 -6.27 -0.33 5.21
CA GLY A 658 -6.43 1.07 5.55
C GLY A 658 -5.81 2.05 4.56
N CYS A 659 -5.27 1.57 3.44
CA CYS A 659 -4.57 2.42 2.46
C CYS A 659 -5.52 3.02 1.41
N ARG A 660 -6.61 2.33 1.11
CA ARG A 660 -7.43 2.56 -0.09
C ARG A 660 -7.98 3.97 -0.21
N PHE A 661 -8.55 4.54 0.85
CA PHE A 661 -9.07 5.91 0.80
C PHE A 661 -7.97 6.93 0.46
N TYR A 662 -6.79 6.75 1.02
CA TYR A 662 -5.65 7.63 0.80
C TYR A 662 -5.09 7.50 -0.61
N ASP A 663 -5.07 6.30 -1.17
CA ASP A 663 -4.70 6.05 -2.56
C ASP A 663 -5.70 6.69 -3.53
N LEU A 664 -7.01 6.51 -3.29
CA LEU A 664 -8.06 7.10 -4.12
C LEU A 664 -8.01 8.64 -4.10
N THR A 665 -7.84 9.26 -2.94
CA THR A 665 -7.78 10.73 -2.84
C THR A 665 -6.50 11.27 -3.48
N ARG A 666 -5.37 10.59 -3.37
CA ARG A 666 -4.12 10.95 -4.05
C ARG A 666 -4.28 10.88 -5.56
N ILE A 667 -4.76 9.75 -6.11
CA ILE A 667 -4.99 9.55 -7.54
C ILE A 667 -5.99 10.60 -8.08
N ALA A 668 -7.06 10.89 -7.34
CA ALA A 668 -8.03 11.91 -7.72
C ALA A 668 -7.40 13.31 -7.82
N ARG A 669 -6.52 13.65 -6.89
CA ARG A 669 -5.77 14.93 -6.92
C ARG A 669 -4.84 14.99 -8.12
N HIS A 670 -4.14 13.90 -8.44
CA HIS A 670 -3.29 13.80 -9.63
C HIS A 670 -4.12 13.97 -10.93
N LYS A 671 -5.28 13.34 -11.00
CA LYS A 671 -6.22 13.49 -12.14
C LYS A 671 -6.74 14.92 -12.30
N ASN A 672 -6.89 15.68 -11.21
CA ASN A 672 -7.29 17.09 -11.26
C ASN A 672 -6.16 18.01 -11.75
N LYS A 673 -4.90 17.67 -11.45
CA LYS A 673 -3.72 18.50 -11.77
C LYS A 673 -3.24 18.34 -13.20
N ASP A 674 -3.65 17.30 -13.88
CA ASP A 674 -3.36 16.93 -15.28
C ASP A 674 -2.11 17.54 -15.91
N THR A 675 -0.97 16.88 -15.71
CA THR A 675 0.31 17.28 -16.32
C THR A 675 0.46 16.82 -17.78
N TRP A 676 -0.49 16.04 -18.31
CA TRP A 676 -0.41 15.38 -19.62
C TRP A 676 -1.50 15.80 -20.63
N GLY A 677 -2.31 16.80 -20.30
CA GLY A 677 -3.32 17.35 -21.20
C GLY A 677 -4.52 16.43 -21.48
N TYR A 678 -4.80 15.49 -20.57
CA TYR A 678 -5.90 14.53 -20.75
C TYR A 678 -7.17 14.94 -20.00
N ALA A 679 -7.03 15.52 -18.81
CA ALA A 679 -8.15 15.72 -17.91
C ALA A 679 -8.92 17.04 -18.16
N THR A 680 -10.21 17.00 -17.90
CA THR A 680 -11.05 18.19 -17.76
C THR A 680 -11.03 18.70 -16.32
N PRO A 681 -11.38 19.96 -16.07
CA PRO A 681 -11.49 20.46 -14.69
C PRO A 681 -12.38 19.57 -13.83
N ASN A 682 -11.93 19.28 -12.60
CA ASN A 682 -12.58 18.38 -11.64
C ASN A 682 -12.71 16.90 -12.08
N PHE A 683 -11.95 16.48 -13.09
CA PHE A 683 -11.99 15.10 -13.57
C PHE A 683 -11.75 14.09 -12.44
N GLY A 684 -10.70 14.28 -11.66
CA GLY A 684 -10.37 13.40 -10.53
C GLY A 684 -11.39 13.48 -9.39
N THR A 685 -11.97 14.66 -9.13
CA THR A 685 -13.02 14.82 -8.12
C THR A 685 -14.26 14.02 -8.49
N ASN A 686 -14.69 14.10 -9.75
CA ASN A 686 -15.83 13.34 -10.27
C ASN A 686 -15.54 11.82 -10.29
N TRP A 687 -14.31 11.45 -10.66
CA TRP A 687 -13.85 10.07 -10.64
C TRP A 687 -13.89 9.48 -9.22
N PHE A 688 -13.39 10.21 -8.22
CA PHE A 688 -13.42 9.79 -6.81
C PHE A 688 -14.86 9.63 -6.32
N ALA A 689 -15.69 10.65 -6.56
CA ALA A 689 -17.09 10.64 -6.15
C ALA A 689 -17.84 9.44 -6.74
N TRP A 690 -17.60 9.14 -8.01
CA TRP A 690 -18.20 8.01 -8.70
C TRP A 690 -17.68 6.67 -8.16
N THR A 691 -16.37 6.56 -7.90
CA THR A 691 -15.75 5.33 -7.39
C THR A 691 -16.33 4.93 -6.04
N ILE A 692 -16.51 5.90 -5.13
CA ILE A 692 -17.11 5.63 -3.81
C ILE A 692 -18.62 5.39 -3.91
N ALA A 693 -19.33 6.17 -4.71
CA ALA A 693 -20.80 6.10 -4.80
C ALA A 693 -21.31 4.78 -5.40
N ARG A 694 -20.49 4.08 -6.16
CA ARG A 694 -20.85 2.78 -6.77
C ARG A 694 -20.55 1.57 -5.90
N ARG A 695 -19.92 1.71 -4.75
CA ARG A 695 -19.42 0.58 -3.93
C ARG A 695 -20.45 -0.50 -3.62
N SER A 696 -21.73 -0.13 -3.53
CA SER A 696 -22.86 -1.03 -3.27
C SER A 696 -23.49 -1.62 -4.52
N VAL A 697 -23.06 -1.24 -5.72
CA VAL A 697 -23.67 -1.65 -6.98
C VAL A 697 -23.02 -2.92 -7.52
N ASN A 698 -23.85 -3.85 -7.97
CA ASN A 698 -23.38 -5.12 -8.54
C ASN A 698 -23.13 -4.96 -10.04
N ALA A 699 -21.94 -4.50 -10.40
CA ALA A 699 -21.52 -4.39 -11.80
C ALA A 699 -20.03 -4.72 -11.94
N LYS A 700 -19.67 -5.27 -13.08
CA LYS A 700 -18.25 -5.55 -13.40
C LYS A 700 -17.47 -4.22 -13.49
N PRO A 701 -16.16 -4.24 -13.25
CA PRO A 701 -15.34 -3.02 -13.24
C PRO A 701 -15.44 -2.16 -14.50
N TYR A 702 -15.72 -2.78 -15.65
CA TYR A 702 -15.79 -2.15 -16.98
C TYR A 702 -17.20 -1.92 -17.49
N GLU A 703 -18.22 -2.38 -16.77
CA GLU A 703 -19.61 -2.15 -17.17
C GLU A 703 -19.99 -0.70 -16.94
N ASN A 704 -20.66 -0.14 -17.91
CA ASN A 704 -21.23 1.19 -17.79
C ASN A 704 -22.38 1.13 -16.77
N MET A 705 -22.20 1.83 -15.67
CA MET A 705 -23.15 1.82 -14.58
C MET A 705 -23.97 3.08 -14.60
N THR A 706 -25.28 2.89 -14.76
CA THR A 706 -26.26 3.94 -14.60
C THR A 706 -26.73 4.07 -13.14
N GLU A 707 -26.48 3.06 -12.31
CA GLU A 707 -26.91 3.02 -10.93
C GLU A 707 -25.74 3.29 -9.98
N PHE A 708 -25.90 4.29 -9.12
CA PHE A 708 -24.97 4.64 -8.05
C PHE A 708 -25.73 5.46 -6.96
N ASN A 709 -25.13 5.60 -5.81
CA ASN A 709 -25.69 6.46 -4.75
C ASN A 709 -25.53 7.93 -5.14
N GLY A 710 -26.56 8.52 -5.77
CA GLY A 710 -26.53 9.90 -6.28
C GLY A 710 -26.33 10.96 -5.19
N ALA A 711 -26.84 10.74 -3.97
CA ALA A 711 -26.63 11.66 -2.85
C ALA A 711 -25.17 11.67 -2.40
N LEU A 712 -24.55 10.51 -2.29
CA LEU A 712 -23.13 10.38 -1.94
C LEU A 712 -22.23 10.93 -3.05
N TYR A 713 -22.58 10.66 -4.32
CA TYR A 713 -21.87 11.22 -5.48
C TYR A 713 -21.85 12.75 -5.43
N THR A 714 -23.01 13.38 -5.30
CA THR A 714 -23.15 14.85 -5.24
C THR A 714 -22.34 15.42 -4.04
N LYS A 715 -22.42 14.76 -2.88
CA LYS A 715 -21.65 15.16 -1.70
C LYS A 715 -20.15 15.19 -1.98
N LEU A 716 -19.62 14.14 -2.61
CA LEU A 716 -18.19 13.96 -2.82
C LEU A 716 -17.60 14.77 -4.00
N GLN A 717 -18.45 15.36 -4.84
CA GLN A 717 -18.02 16.36 -5.83
C GLN A 717 -17.46 17.63 -5.20
N ASN A 718 -17.68 17.85 -3.90
CA ASN A 718 -16.99 18.87 -3.13
C ASN A 718 -15.86 18.22 -2.33
N GLN A 719 -14.61 18.55 -2.68
CA GLN A 719 -13.40 18.00 -2.04
C GLN A 719 -13.34 18.27 -0.52
N SER A 720 -13.95 19.36 -0.04
CA SER A 720 -13.99 19.62 1.41
C SER A 720 -14.71 18.53 2.20
N ASN A 721 -15.58 17.75 1.55
CA ASN A 721 -16.28 16.63 2.15
C ASN A 721 -15.44 15.33 2.23
N TRP A 722 -14.30 15.28 1.58
CA TRP A 722 -13.40 14.14 1.69
C TRP A 722 -12.74 14.07 3.07
N TYR A 723 -12.61 15.22 3.75
CA TYR A 723 -11.94 15.34 5.03
C TYR A 723 -12.91 15.24 6.21
N LEU A 724 -12.40 14.71 7.29
CA LEU A 724 -13.09 14.72 8.58
C LEU A 724 -13.30 16.16 9.06
N LYS A 725 -14.22 16.34 10.02
CA LYS A 725 -14.47 17.66 10.55
C LYS A 725 -13.21 18.19 11.25
N ASN A 726 -12.71 19.33 10.79
CA ASN A 726 -11.79 20.13 11.56
C ASN A 726 -12.60 21.02 12.52
N PRO A 727 -12.20 21.17 13.77
CA PRO A 727 -12.74 22.22 14.59
C PRO A 727 -12.58 23.57 13.87
N VAL A 728 -13.63 24.35 13.84
CA VAL A 728 -13.55 25.71 13.27
C VAL A 728 -12.68 26.52 14.20
N TYR A 729 -11.56 27.00 13.70
CA TYR A 729 -10.64 27.86 14.42
C TYR A 729 -11.12 29.30 14.40
#